data_7a3b41be3c6e94b377b98289e008cb0c
#
_entry.id   7a3b41be3c6e94b377b98289e008cb0c
#
_cell.length_a   1.000
_cell.length_b   1.000
_cell.length_c   1.000
_cell.angle_alpha   90.00
_cell.angle_beta   90.00
_cell.angle_gamma   90.00
#
_symmetry.space_group_name_H-M   'P 1'
#
loop_
_entity.id
_entity.type
_entity.pdbx_description
1 polymer ?
#
loop_
_entity_poly.entity_id
_entity_poly.type
_entity_poly.pdbx_seq_one_letter_code
_entity_poly.pdbx_strand_id
1 'polypeptide(L)'
;LASSAASDVYKRQGTQRKGDVTSSVASVKADNFVKGAVKDVGQLIQGKVAGLAITNPNGDPTGSTQIRLRGTNTIGGANTAPLVLIDGIPGELGTVAPEDVESVDVLKDGSAAAIYGTRGTNGVILITTKQAKGVDINQVEYNGYVSTSLIAKKLDMLNADEFRTLYPDQDHGADTDWIDEISRTPISHVHNLSLMGGNSKTNYIANLNYASRQGIMKKSDFESFQGRIEVTHRMFDDKLKLKFGLFGKKNQMESTTSGGSFRGWVYGQATRRNPTDPVRNEDGTWNENVSKFEYENPLALLYEAEGNVKKTQLRYNGNIVYNPIKDLTLSAVFSYIRDNMNRGYGETLSHISALRDGLAGWSSVGAYTKMEKLMELTAQYNKEIGAHKFSVLGGYSYNETDFEELWIDNYGFQDDYFGGWHNIGIGSALKDGKANIGSKKTPTNLIGFFGRATYSFKNRYLLMGALRYEGASQLWGTDNAWGLFPSVSVGWRITEEAFMKNQKIFDDLKLRVGYGVTGSQPKDPFLGVAMLKYGSYAFVNGNWIQTIVPASNPNPDLKWEEKKETNIGLDFVSWGGRLSGSIDYYNRDVDGLIYEYGVPTPPNLYNKTMANGGTMRNRGVEVLVTVVPVQNKDFEWSTTGTFSLNSNKLISLSGSIFKSDYDYFNTGTVEYSGQVADSHRVQVGESIGNFYGFKVVDVDSEGRWIYEDRNGELVNYKDFTHAPEDKHVIGNGLPKWYAGWNNTLRYKNFDLNVTMRGAFGFQIINGGRMNYENVKNSRFENRLKSVNDLVFGKHTLSPEVEPEFNSYYVEDGDYWKIDNITLGYSFCLLYTSPSPRDTERSR
;
A
#
# COMPACT_ATOMS: atom_id res chain seq x y z
N LEU A 1 6.14 32.92 17.93
CA LEU A 1 5.51 33.25 16.62
C LEU A 1 6.48 33.22 15.42
N ALA A 2 7.77 32.89 15.62
CA ALA A 2 8.77 32.86 14.53
C ALA A 2 9.14 31.44 14.06
N SER A 3 8.40 30.38 14.48
CA SER A 3 8.84 29.00 14.26
C SER A 3 8.32 28.31 12.99
N SER A 4 7.37 28.87 12.24
CA SER A 4 6.80 28.20 11.06
C SER A 4 7.68 28.31 9.79
N ALA A 5 8.62 29.26 9.73
CA ALA A 5 9.51 29.44 8.57
C ALA A 5 10.82 28.62 8.64
N ALA A 6 11.13 27.97 9.76
CA ALA A 6 12.42 27.33 10.01
C ALA A 6 12.37 25.80 10.11
N SER A 7 11.33 25.13 9.61
CA SER A 7 11.35 23.67 9.54
C SER A 7 12.20 23.22 8.36
N ASP A 8 13.34 22.63 8.64
CA ASP A 8 14.16 21.97 7.62
C ASP A 8 13.44 20.72 7.11
N VAL A 9 13.30 20.59 5.80
CA VAL A 9 12.88 19.35 5.17
C VAL A 9 14.13 18.49 5.05
N TYR A 10 14.24 17.44 5.85
CA TYR A 10 15.35 16.50 5.76
C TYR A 10 15.21 15.67 4.48
N LYS A 11 16.04 15.98 3.50
CA LYS A 11 16.23 15.14 2.32
C LYS A 11 17.48 14.30 2.55
N ARG A 12 17.44 13.00 2.21
CA ARG A 12 18.57 12.07 2.27
C ARG A 12 19.85 12.66 1.70
N GLN A 13 19.71 13.56 0.73
CA GLN A 13 20.80 14.19 -0.03
C GLN A 13 20.90 15.69 0.27
N GLY A 14 20.94 16.07 1.55
CA GLY A 14 21.07 17.44 2.05
C GLY A 14 19.80 17.98 2.68
N THR A 15 19.95 18.96 3.57
CA THR A 15 18.87 19.72 4.20
C THR A 15 18.52 20.93 3.34
N GLN A 16 17.23 21.24 3.23
CA GLN A 16 16.77 22.45 2.56
C GLN A 16 15.68 23.10 3.42
N ARG A 17 15.73 24.41 3.61
CA ARG A 17 14.67 25.13 4.31
C ARG A 17 13.35 25.02 3.53
N LYS A 18 12.24 24.81 4.21
CA LYS A 18 10.91 24.68 3.58
C LYS A 18 10.58 25.87 2.65
N GLY A 19 11.02 27.08 3.04
CA GLY A 19 10.88 28.28 2.22
C GLY A 19 11.59 28.22 0.87
N ASP A 20 12.73 27.52 0.78
CA ASP A 20 13.56 27.46 -0.44
C ASP A 20 13.18 26.27 -1.35
N VAL A 21 12.22 25.43 -0.95
CA VAL A 21 11.76 24.28 -1.75
C VAL A 21 10.90 24.76 -2.89
N THR A 22 11.26 24.41 -4.13
CA THR A 22 10.55 24.74 -5.38
C THR A 22 9.63 23.62 -5.87
N SER A 23 9.57 22.50 -5.14
CA SER A 23 8.80 21.31 -5.48
C SER A 23 7.60 21.11 -4.53
N SER A 24 6.61 20.29 -4.94
CA SER A 24 5.44 19.98 -4.13
C SER A 24 5.78 18.97 -3.01
N VAL A 25 5.77 19.44 -1.76
CA VAL A 25 6.07 18.66 -0.57
C VAL A 25 5.02 18.90 0.49
N ALA A 26 4.39 17.82 0.99
CA ALA A 26 3.50 17.87 2.14
C ALA A 26 4.20 17.29 3.36
N SER A 27 4.11 17.97 4.51
CA SER A 27 4.74 17.58 5.76
C SER A 27 3.70 17.43 6.86
N VAL A 28 3.68 16.29 7.53
CA VAL A 28 2.82 16.02 8.70
C VAL A 28 3.73 15.71 9.88
N LYS A 29 3.61 16.50 10.96
CA LYS A 29 4.37 16.31 12.20
C LYS A 29 3.56 15.53 13.21
N ALA A 30 4.23 14.98 14.23
CA ALA A 30 3.64 14.14 15.28
C ALA A 30 2.40 14.76 15.96
N ASP A 31 2.39 16.08 16.19
CA ASP A 31 1.23 16.79 16.76
C ASP A 31 -0.03 16.68 15.91
N ASN A 32 0.14 16.47 14.60
CA ASN A 32 -0.92 16.39 13.60
C ASN A 32 -1.18 14.94 13.13
N PHE A 33 -0.57 13.94 13.74
CA PHE A 33 -0.85 12.55 13.39
C PHE A 33 -2.25 12.12 13.80
N VAL A 34 -2.80 11.10 13.12
CA VAL A 34 -3.99 10.41 13.60
C VAL A 34 -3.61 9.74 14.93
N LYS A 35 -4.36 10.06 15.96
CA LYS A 35 -4.16 9.51 17.30
C LYS A 35 -5.01 8.26 17.51
N GLY A 36 -4.57 7.33 18.36
CA GLY A 36 -5.28 6.10 18.67
C GLY A 36 -4.54 4.86 18.17
N ALA A 37 -5.24 3.75 18.08
CA ALA A 37 -4.70 2.45 17.71
C ALA A 37 -4.41 2.37 16.20
N VAL A 38 -3.24 2.83 15.76
CA VAL A 38 -2.77 2.72 14.37
C VAL A 38 -1.78 1.54 14.24
N LYS A 39 -1.82 0.84 13.10
CA LYS A 39 -0.95 -0.32 12.89
C LYS A 39 0.36 -0.01 12.20
N ASP A 40 0.40 1.02 11.37
CA ASP A 40 1.59 1.44 10.63
C ASP A 40 1.60 2.95 10.38
N VAL A 41 2.73 3.45 9.85
CA VAL A 41 2.95 4.89 9.61
C VAL A 41 1.99 5.47 8.57
N GLY A 42 1.51 4.68 7.61
CA GLY A 42 0.53 5.15 6.62
C GLY A 42 -0.73 5.67 7.28
N GLN A 43 -1.22 4.98 8.31
CA GLN A 43 -2.42 5.40 9.03
C GLN A 43 -2.25 6.70 9.80
N LEU A 44 -1.02 7.05 10.26
CA LEU A 44 -0.76 8.33 10.94
C LEU A 44 -1.11 9.55 10.07
N ILE A 45 -0.96 9.42 8.76
CA ILE A 45 -1.13 10.53 7.81
C ILE A 45 -2.39 10.39 6.93
N GLN A 46 -3.25 9.43 7.23
CA GLN A 46 -4.46 9.16 6.47
C GLN A 46 -5.41 10.37 6.50
N GLY A 47 -5.88 10.82 5.30
CA GLY A 47 -6.74 12.00 5.16
C GLY A 47 -6.05 13.36 5.42
N LYS A 48 -4.72 13.40 5.59
CA LYS A 48 -3.96 14.61 5.94
C LYS A 48 -3.10 15.16 4.79
N VAL A 49 -2.93 14.39 3.72
CA VAL A 49 -2.11 14.75 2.57
C VAL A 49 -2.97 14.71 1.31
N ALA A 50 -3.16 15.84 0.65
CA ALA A 50 -3.87 15.91 -0.62
C ALA A 50 -3.11 15.13 -1.71
N GLY A 51 -3.84 14.38 -2.55
CA GLY A 51 -3.29 13.52 -3.59
C GLY A 51 -2.78 12.15 -3.13
N LEU A 52 -2.82 11.86 -1.82
CA LEU A 52 -2.40 10.60 -1.24
C LEU A 52 -3.62 9.78 -0.81
N ALA A 53 -3.90 8.71 -1.54
CA ALA A 53 -4.93 7.74 -1.17
C ALA A 53 -4.31 6.64 -0.32
N ILE A 54 -4.86 6.45 0.88
CA ILE A 54 -4.42 5.42 1.84
C ILE A 54 -5.61 4.53 2.14
N THR A 55 -5.48 3.23 1.87
CA THR A 55 -6.52 2.25 2.09
C THR A 55 -6.04 1.10 2.97
N ASN A 56 -6.92 0.68 3.86
CA ASN A 56 -6.82 -0.55 4.62
C ASN A 56 -7.82 -1.53 4.02
N PRO A 57 -7.38 -2.58 3.32
CA PRO A 57 -8.29 -3.45 2.59
C PRO A 57 -9.19 -4.28 3.50
N ASN A 58 -8.78 -4.53 4.75
CA ASN A 58 -9.53 -5.35 5.71
C ASN A 58 -9.18 -5.02 7.16
N GLY A 59 -9.89 -5.62 8.12
CA GLY A 59 -9.64 -5.54 9.56
C GLY A 59 -8.54 -6.48 10.08
N ASP A 60 -7.82 -7.16 9.20
CA ASP A 60 -6.74 -8.08 9.54
C ASP A 60 -5.57 -7.34 10.21
N PRO A 61 -5.11 -7.73 11.40
CA PRO A 61 -3.97 -7.11 12.06
C PRO A 61 -2.66 -7.28 11.29
N THR A 62 -2.56 -8.26 10.37
CA THR A 62 -1.39 -8.48 9.52
C THR A 62 -1.50 -7.82 8.14
N GLY A 63 -2.69 -7.34 7.75
CA GLY A 63 -2.94 -6.70 6.48
C GLY A 63 -2.10 -5.44 6.30
N SER A 64 -1.48 -5.26 5.14
CA SER A 64 -0.67 -4.08 4.83
C SER A 64 -1.52 -2.90 4.36
N THR A 65 -1.18 -1.70 4.82
CA THR A 65 -1.74 -0.45 4.29
C THR A 65 -1.25 -0.22 2.87
N GLN A 66 -2.18 0.03 1.95
CA GLN A 66 -1.86 0.38 0.56
C GLN A 66 -1.87 1.90 0.39
N ILE A 67 -0.84 2.40 -0.30
CA ILE A 67 -0.69 3.83 -0.58
C ILE A 67 -0.56 4.04 -2.08
N ARG A 68 -1.32 5.01 -2.60
CA ARG A 68 -1.23 5.51 -3.97
C ARG A 68 -1.14 7.02 -3.98
N LEU A 69 -0.24 7.56 -4.79
CA LEU A 69 -0.03 9.00 -4.93
C LEU A 69 -0.36 9.44 -6.37
N ARG A 70 -1.33 10.37 -6.50
CA ARG A 70 -1.76 10.91 -7.80
C ARG A 70 -2.23 9.84 -8.79
N GLY A 71 -2.98 8.84 -8.29
CA GLY A 71 -3.58 7.78 -9.07
C GLY A 71 -2.65 6.64 -9.47
N THR A 72 -3.12 5.77 -10.36
CA THR A 72 -2.39 4.63 -10.91
C THR A 72 -1.61 5.07 -12.15
N ASN A 73 -0.34 4.67 -12.27
CA ASN A 73 0.60 5.17 -13.27
C ASN A 73 1.08 4.09 -14.26
N THR A 74 0.74 2.84 -14.08
CA THR A 74 1.14 1.71 -14.95
C THR A 74 0.02 0.69 -15.05
N ILE A 75 0.07 -0.18 -16.05
CA ILE A 75 -0.91 -1.26 -16.28
C ILE A 75 -0.41 -2.64 -15.82
N GLY A 76 0.69 -2.71 -15.06
CA GLY A 76 1.12 -3.92 -14.37
C GLY A 76 2.58 -4.32 -14.50
N GLY A 77 3.33 -3.79 -15.48
CA GLY A 77 4.73 -4.16 -15.72
C GLY A 77 5.76 -3.49 -14.79
N ALA A 78 5.36 -2.42 -14.09
CA ALA A 78 6.22 -1.68 -13.18
C ALA A 78 5.60 -1.51 -11.78
N ASN A 79 6.39 -1.03 -10.81
CA ASN A 79 5.94 -0.78 -9.44
C ASN A 79 5.01 0.45 -9.37
N THR A 80 3.94 0.36 -8.58
CA THR A 80 2.96 1.45 -8.37
C THR A 80 3.10 2.16 -7.02
N ALA A 81 3.79 1.57 -6.04
CA ALA A 81 3.92 2.11 -4.69
C ALA A 81 4.94 3.25 -4.61
N PRO A 82 4.72 4.27 -3.77
CA PRO A 82 5.75 5.26 -3.44
C PRO A 82 6.95 4.62 -2.74
N LEU A 83 8.13 5.22 -2.93
CA LEU A 83 9.34 4.84 -2.18
C LEU A 83 9.20 5.29 -0.72
N VAL A 84 9.31 4.37 0.21
CA VAL A 84 9.36 4.67 1.65
C VAL A 84 10.80 4.74 2.10
N LEU A 85 11.19 5.85 2.74
CA LEU A 85 12.51 6.04 3.34
C LEU A 85 12.36 6.33 4.82
N ILE A 86 13.08 5.59 5.66
CA ILE A 86 13.14 5.78 7.11
C ILE A 86 14.52 6.32 7.45
N ASP A 87 14.58 7.55 7.94
CA ASP A 87 15.83 8.31 8.18
C ASP A 87 16.77 8.31 6.95
N GLY A 88 16.16 8.36 5.76
CA GLY A 88 16.86 8.35 4.48
C GLY A 88 17.21 6.97 3.91
N ILE A 89 16.86 5.88 4.55
CA ILE A 89 17.14 4.50 4.13
C ILE A 89 15.85 3.81 3.68
N PRO A 90 15.86 3.04 2.57
CA PRO A 90 14.69 2.30 2.13
C PRO A 90 14.11 1.40 3.22
N GLY A 91 12.79 1.33 3.28
CA GLY A 91 12.04 0.50 4.21
C GLY A 91 10.58 0.41 3.81
N GLU A 92 9.78 -0.21 4.67
CA GLU A 92 8.33 -0.34 4.50
C GLU A 92 7.60 0.45 5.61
N LEU A 93 6.33 0.78 5.43
CA LEU A 93 5.53 1.52 6.41
C LEU A 93 5.46 0.82 7.77
N GLY A 94 5.43 -0.51 7.75
CA GLY A 94 5.42 -1.34 8.96
C GLY A 94 6.81 -1.59 9.57
N THR A 95 7.90 -1.04 9.00
CA THR A 95 9.26 -1.25 9.53
C THR A 95 9.46 -0.53 10.86
N VAL A 96 8.94 0.68 11.02
CA VAL A 96 9.11 1.50 12.22
C VAL A 96 7.79 1.58 13.00
N ALA A 97 7.89 1.61 14.35
CA ALA A 97 6.74 1.81 15.20
C ALA A 97 6.14 3.21 14.99
N PRO A 98 4.81 3.35 14.84
CA PRO A 98 4.16 4.66 14.74
C PRO A 98 4.53 5.60 15.88
N GLU A 99 4.71 5.08 17.08
CA GLU A 99 5.06 5.81 18.31
C GLU A 99 6.48 6.40 18.29
N ASP A 100 7.38 5.87 17.42
CA ASP A 100 8.77 6.35 17.26
C ASP A 100 8.91 7.36 16.12
N VAL A 101 7.82 7.75 15.44
CA VAL A 101 7.84 8.69 14.31
C VAL A 101 7.74 10.14 14.82
N GLU A 102 8.60 11.01 14.30
CA GLU A 102 8.58 12.46 14.53
C GLU A 102 7.84 13.23 13.44
N SER A 103 8.10 12.90 12.17
CA SER A 103 7.44 13.51 11.00
C SER A 103 7.39 12.58 9.81
N VAL A 104 6.43 12.84 8.93
CA VAL A 104 6.31 12.21 7.62
C VAL A 104 6.22 13.30 6.56
N ASP A 105 7.17 13.31 5.63
CA ASP A 105 7.19 14.21 4.48
C ASP A 105 6.87 13.44 3.20
N VAL A 106 5.95 13.95 2.39
CA VAL A 106 5.54 13.33 1.14
C VAL A 106 5.97 14.21 -0.03
N LEU A 107 6.92 13.70 -0.83
CA LEU A 107 7.40 14.33 -2.06
C LEU A 107 6.51 13.86 -3.20
N LYS A 108 5.75 14.79 -3.81
CA LYS A 108 4.68 14.43 -4.71
C LYS A 108 5.04 14.53 -6.18
N ASP A 109 5.90 15.48 -6.56
CA ASP A 109 6.23 15.76 -7.96
C ASP A 109 7.55 15.14 -8.43
N GLY A 110 7.70 15.03 -9.75
CA GLY A 110 8.88 14.47 -10.39
C GLY A 110 10.16 15.27 -10.11
N SER A 111 10.07 16.58 -9.86
CA SER A 111 11.24 17.43 -9.55
C SER A 111 11.77 17.15 -8.14
N ALA A 112 10.89 16.86 -7.17
CA ALA A 112 11.27 16.44 -5.84
C ALA A 112 11.82 15.00 -5.81
N ALA A 113 11.22 14.12 -6.61
CA ALA A 113 11.53 12.69 -6.63
C ALA A 113 12.79 12.36 -7.45
N ALA A 114 13.17 13.18 -8.42
CA ALA A 114 14.28 12.94 -9.35
C ALA A 114 15.61 12.60 -8.66
N ILE A 115 15.87 13.17 -7.49
CA ILE A 115 17.07 12.86 -6.70
C ILE A 115 17.09 11.40 -6.22
N TYR A 116 15.92 10.81 -5.93
CA TYR A 116 15.79 9.44 -5.44
C TYR A 116 15.77 8.40 -6.56
N GLY A 117 15.88 8.87 -7.81
CA GLY A 117 15.95 8.04 -9.00
C GLY A 117 14.64 7.36 -9.34
N THR A 118 14.78 6.30 -10.10
CA THR A 118 13.68 5.52 -10.64
C THR A 118 12.78 4.89 -9.54
N ARG A 119 13.34 4.62 -8.37
CA ARG A 119 12.54 4.16 -7.22
C ARG A 119 11.56 5.22 -6.70
N GLY A 120 11.87 6.52 -6.88
CA GLY A 120 11.02 7.65 -6.47
C GLY A 120 9.92 8.03 -7.47
N THR A 121 9.80 7.33 -8.59
CA THR A 121 8.88 7.66 -9.70
C THR A 121 7.43 7.84 -9.25
N ASN A 122 6.94 7.04 -8.31
CA ASN A 122 5.59 7.13 -7.77
C ASN A 122 5.46 8.03 -6.54
N GLY A 123 6.47 8.90 -6.32
CA GLY A 123 6.62 9.75 -5.15
C GLY A 123 7.46 9.12 -4.05
N VAL A 124 7.76 9.91 -3.02
CA VAL A 124 8.61 9.47 -1.91
C VAL A 124 7.97 9.84 -0.59
N ILE A 125 7.91 8.90 0.33
CA ILE A 125 7.47 9.08 1.71
C ILE A 125 8.70 9.02 2.60
N LEU A 126 9.06 10.17 3.18
CA LEU A 126 10.18 10.30 4.10
C LEU A 126 9.67 10.22 5.53
N ILE A 127 10.02 9.19 6.24
CA ILE A 127 9.70 8.99 7.66
C ILE A 127 10.93 9.40 8.46
N THR A 128 10.77 10.39 9.32
CA THR A 128 11.81 10.78 10.26
C THR A 128 11.45 10.24 11.64
N THR A 129 12.35 9.46 12.23
CA THR A 129 12.16 8.91 13.58
C THR A 129 12.57 9.93 14.65
N LYS A 130 12.09 9.74 15.87
CA LYS A 130 12.48 10.57 17.03
C LYS A 130 13.99 10.53 17.21
N GLN A 131 14.56 11.66 17.57
CA GLN A 131 16.01 11.83 17.79
C GLN A 131 16.27 12.57 19.09
N ALA A 132 17.39 12.28 19.72
CA ALA A 132 17.88 13.05 20.86
C ALA A 132 18.32 14.46 20.39
N LYS A 133 17.57 15.50 20.78
CA LYS A 133 17.82 16.89 20.40
C LYS A 133 18.10 17.72 21.64
N GLY A 134 19.18 18.51 21.62
CA GLY A 134 19.57 19.42 22.70
C GLY A 134 20.95 19.13 23.25
N VAL A 135 21.30 19.86 24.29
CA VAL A 135 22.55 19.72 25.07
C VAL A 135 22.18 19.15 26.45
N ASP A 136 22.92 18.13 26.88
CA ASP A 136 22.71 17.47 28.21
C ASP A 136 21.30 16.85 28.32
N ILE A 137 20.96 15.96 27.34
CA ILE A 137 19.68 15.27 27.30
C ILE A 137 19.70 14.10 28.27
N ASN A 138 18.61 13.94 29.01
CA ASN A 138 18.33 12.76 29.83
C ASN A 138 16.80 12.61 29.91
N GLN A 139 16.22 11.88 29.00
CA GLN A 139 14.77 11.75 28.85
C GLN A 139 14.37 10.31 28.68
N VAL A 140 13.34 9.91 29.40
CA VAL A 140 12.63 8.64 29.25
C VAL A 140 11.19 8.95 28.82
N GLU A 141 10.75 8.35 27.74
CA GLU A 141 9.38 8.49 27.24
C GLU A 141 8.75 7.12 27.10
N TYR A 142 7.59 6.92 27.69
CA TYR A 142 6.77 5.74 27.53
C TYR A 142 5.44 6.09 26.91
N ASN A 143 5.07 5.37 25.85
CA ASN A 143 3.76 5.43 25.20
C ASN A 143 3.16 4.03 25.18
N GLY A 144 1.92 3.89 25.62
CA GLY A 144 1.23 2.61 25.57
C GLY A 144 -0.27 2.80 25.50
N TYR A 145 -0.94 1.80 24.93
CA TYR A 145 -2.39 1.77 24.86
C TYR A 145 -2.92 0.33 24.84
N VAL A 146 -4.18 0.20 25.22
CA VAL A 146 -4.99 -1.00 25.03
C VAL A 146 -6.15 -0.66 24.12
N SER A 147 -6.50 -1.53 23.23
CA SER A 147 -7.60 -1.35 22.29
C SER A 147 -8.40 -2.62 22.09
N THR A 148 -9.67 -2.44 21.74
CA THR A 148 -10.54 -3.50 21.25
C THR A 148 -11.15 -3.08 19.91
N SER A 149 -11.67 -4.04 19.16
CA SER A 149 -12.30 -3.83 17.87
C SER A 149 -13.64 -4.55 17.81
N LEU A 150 -14.60 -3.96 17.10
CA LEU A 150 -15.90 -4.53 16.85
C LEU A 150 -16.17 -4.56 15.35
N ILE A 151 -17.01 -5.49 14.91
CA ILE A 151 -17.52 -5.51 13.54
C ILE A 151 -18.45 -4.30 13.36
N ALA A 152 -18.09 -3.38 12.48
CA ALA A 152 -18.89 -2.19 12.23
C ALA A 152 -20.22 -2.50 11.52
N LYS A 153 -20.20 -3.49 10.60
CA LYS A 153 -21.36 -3.94 9.84
C LYS A 153 -21.14 -5.38 9.40
N LYS A 154 -22.09 -6.27 9.69
CA LYS A 154 -22.20 -7.63 9.16
C LYS A 154 -23.01 -7.62 7.86
N LEU A 155 -22.78 -8.61 7.00
CA LEU A 155 -23.73 -8.91 5.92
C LEU A 155 -25.06 -9.36 6.55
N ASP A 156 -26.15 -8.86 6.02
CA ASP A 156 -27.51 -9.17 6.51
C ASP A 156 -28.00 -10.49 5.89
N MET A 157 -27.46 -11.60 6.43
CA MET A 157 -27.80 -12.95 5.98
C MET A 157 -29.11 -13.41 6.62
N LEU A 158 -29.80 -14.36 5.97
CA LEU A 158 -30.96 -15.03 6.58
C LEU A 158 -30.53 -15.72 7.88
N ASN A 159 -31.31 -15.55 8.94
CA ASN A 159 -31.17 -16.37 10.15
C ASN A 159 -31.85 -17.74 9.95
N ALA A 160 -31.71 -18.64 10.93
CA ALA A 160 -32.24 -20.00 10.81
C ALA A 160 -33.78 -20.04 10.60
N ASP A 161 -34.57 -19.17 11.27
CA ASP A 161 -36.02 -19.13 11.12
C ASP A 161 -36.44 -18.60 9.73
N GLU A 162 -35.77 -17.57 9.25
CA GLU A 162 -36.01 -17.02 7.91
C GLU A 162 -35.63 -18.04 6.83
N PHE A 163 -34.50 -18.74 7.03
CA PHE A 163 -34.00 -19.75 6.08
C PHE A 163 -34.94 -20.96 6.01
N ARG A 164 -35.38 -21.53 7.16
CA ARG A 164 -36.28 -22.69 7.17
C ARG A 164 -37.68 -22.33 6.61
N THR A 165 -38.07 -21.07 6.70
CA THR A 165 -39.30 -20.59 6.07
C THR A 165 -39.18 -20.56 4.55
N LEU A 166 -38.04 -20.16 4.02
CA LEU A 166 -37.79 -20.09 2.59
C LEU A 166 -37.45 -21.45 1.97
N TYR A 167 -36.69 -22.29 2.73
CA TYR A 167 -36.21 -23.59 2.28
C TYR A 167 -36.51 -24.69 3.33
N PRO A 168 -37.77 -25.05 3.58
CA PRO A 168 -38.13 -26.02 4.61
C PRO A 168 -37.56 -27.42 4.39
N ASP A 169 -37.27 -27.77 3.13
CA ASP A 169 -36.63 -29.02 2.73
C ASP A 169 -35.10 -29.05 3.00
N GLN A 170 -34.53 -27.92 3.39
CA GLN A 170 -33.11 -27.77 3.74
C GLN A 170 -32.94 -27.43 5.24
N ASP A 171 -33.95 -27.57 6.07
CA ASP A 171 -33.85 -27.38 7.52
C ASP A 171 -33.18 -28.58 8.18
N HIS A 172 -32.04 -28.34 8.83
CA HIS A 172 -31.27 -29.34 9.56
C HIS A 172 -31.40 -29.22 11.08
N GLY A 173 -32.31 -28.34 11.54
CA GLY A 173 -32.76 -28.25 12.93
C GLY A 173 -31.90 -27.41 13.88
N ALA A 174 -30.73 -26.90 13.45
CA ALA A 174 -29.90 -26.03 14.27
C ALA A 174 -30.29 -24.54 14.12
N ASP A 175 -29.64 -23.70 14.95
CA ASP A 175 -29.70 -22.21 14.87
C ASP A 175 -28.28 -21.69 15.10
N THR A 176 -27.55 -21.48 14.01
CA THR A 176 -26.13 -21.17 14.02
C THR A 176 -25.86 -19.83 13.35
N ASP A 177 -25.41 -18.82 14.10
CA ASP A 177 -24.80 -17.60 13.52
C ASP A 177 -23.31 -17.87 13.21
N TRP A 178 -23.03 -18.31 11.98
CA TRP A 178 -21.70 -18.70 11.55
C TRP A 178 -20.68 -17.56 11.62
N ILE A 179 -21.11 -16.30 11.48
CA ILE A 179 -20.21 -15.15 11.59
C ILE A 179 -19.81 -14.93 13.05
N ASP A 180 -20.73 -15.10 14.00
CA ASP A 180 -20.41 -15.00 15.42
C ASP A 180 -19.51 -16.17 15.86
N GLU A 181 -19.76 -17.38 15.34
CA GLU A 181 -18.96 -18.56 15.66
C GLU A 181 -17.47 -18.39 15.28
N ILE A 182 -17.14 -17.75 14.17
CA ILE A 182 -15.76 -17.51 13.79
C ILE A 182 -15.16 -16.23 14.40
N SER A 183 -15.99 -15.42 15.06
CA SER A 183 -15.60 -14.10 15.58
C SER A 183 -15.27 -14.13 17.07
N ARG A 184 -14.56 -13.11 17.52
CA ARG A 184 -14.28 -12.82 18.95
C ARG A 184 -14.18 -11.32 19.18
N THR A 185 -14.27 -10.88 20.42
CA THR A 185 -13.88 -9.54 20.85
C THR A 185 -12.37 -9.49 21.10
N PRO A 186 -11.57 -8.91 20.21
CA PRO A 186 -10.11 -8.91 20.35
C PRO A 186 -9.65 -7.89 21.39
N ILE A 187 -8.57 -8.21 22.08
CA ILE A 187 -7.85 -7.28 22.96
C ILE A 187 -6.43 -7.11 22.41
N SER A 188 -6.08 -5.89 22.09
CA SER A 188 -4.76 -5.54 21.57
C SER A 188 -4.08 -4.54 22.48
N HIS A 189 -2.77 -4.60 22.62
CA HIS A 189 -2.00 -3.64 23.39
C HIS A 189 -0.64 -3.35 22.74
N VAL A 190 -0.15 -2.13 22.97
CA VAL A 190 1.14 -1.67 22.47
C VAL A 190 1.89 -0.97 23.60
N HIS A 191 3.18 -1.22 23.68
CA HIS A 191 4.10 -0.60 24.65
C HIS A 191 5.33 -0.10 23.91
N ASN A 192 5.64 1.17 24.04
CA ASN A 192 6.80 1.82 23.43
C ASN A 192 7.60 2.60 24.46
N LEU A 193 8.87 2.29 24.59
CA LEU A 193 9.80 2.93 25.50
C LEU A 193 10.95 3.57 24.71
N SER A 194 11.15 4.87 24.87
CA SER A 194 12.27 5.61 24.29
C SER A 194 13.16 6.16 25.37
N LEU A 195 14.44 5.89 25.26
CA LEU A 195 15.51 6.41 26.13
C LEU A 195 16.38 7.34 25.27
N MET A 196 16.46 8.60 25.67
CA MET A 196 17.26 9.61 24.96
C MET A 196 18.28 10.23 25.92
N GLY A 197 19.53 10.25 25.52
CA GLY A 197 20.60 10.77 26.36
C GLY A 197 21.76 11.35 25.56
N GLY A 198 22.63 12.05 26.26
CA GLY A 198 23.89 12.55 25.73
C GLY A 198 24.11 14.02 25.87
N ASN A 199 25.20 14.49 25.28
CA ASN A 199 25.68 15.87 25.33
C ASN A 199 25.91 16.43 23.91
N SER A 200 26.52 17.62 23.80
CA SER A 200 26.79 18.28 22.52
C SER A 200 27.64 17.45 21.53
N LYS A 201 28.55 16.61 22.07
CA LYS A 201 29.44 15.78 21.25
C LYS A 201 28.85 14.42 20.91
N THR A 202 28.22 13.76 21.90
CA THR A 202 27.66 12.42 21.72
C THR A 202 26.24 12.38 22.20
N ASN A 203 25.32 11.97 21.38
CA ASN A 203 23.95 11.70 21.77
C ASN A 203 23.48 10.35 21.23
N TYR A 204 22.53 9.76 21.93
CA TYR A 204 21.96 8.47 21.59
C TYR A 204 20.46 8.45 21.82
N ILE A 205 19.79 7.58 21.10
CA ILE A 205 18.42 7.16 21.35
C ILE A 205 18.36 5.64 21.29
N ALA A 206 17.68 5.04 22.26
CA ALA A 206 17.25 3.65 22.22
C ALA A 206 15.74 3.61 22.31
N ASN A 207 15.10 2.89 21.39
CA ASN A 207 13.66 2.69 21.36
C ASN A 207 13.37 1.19 21.39
N LEU A 208 12.43 0.78 22.24
CA LEU A 208 11.88 -0.58 22.31
C LEU A 208 10.38 -0.51 22.14
N ASN A 209 9.84 -1.32 21.23
CA ASN A 209 8.40 -1.39 20.99
C ASN A 209 7.94 -2.86 21.00
N TYR A 210 6.89 -3.13 21.72
CA TYR A 210 6.16 -4.41 21.72
C TYR A 210 4.71 -4.15 21.38
N ALA A 211 4.19 -4.93 20.43
CA ALA A 211 2.80 -4.87 20.03
C ALA A 211 2.22 -6.29 19.95
N SER A 212 1.11 -6.52 20.66
CA SER A 212 0.28 -7.70 20.53
C SER A 212 -1.07 -7.26 19.99
N ARG A 213 -1.45 -7.80 18.83
CA ARG A 213 -2.69 -7.41 18.13
C ARG A 213 -3.49 -8.66 17.82
N GLN A 214 -4.72 -8.69 18.30
CA GLN A 214 -5.68 -9.73 17.97
C GLN A 214 -6.63 -9.24 16.88
N GLY A 215 -6.95 -10.11 15.94
CA GLY A 215 -8.02 -9.84 14.97
C GLY A 215 -9.37 -10.27 15.48
N ILE A 216 -10.44 -9.73 14.86
CA ILE A 216 -11.83 -10.08 15.16
C ILE A 216 -12.10 -11.56 14.87
N MET A 217 -11.53 -12.09 13.80
CA MET A 217 -11.60 -13.53 13.51
C MET A 217 -10.71 -14.31 14.48
N LYS A 218 -11.21 -15.43 15.00
CA LYS A 218 -10.43 -16.36 15.82
C LYS A 218 -9.15 -16.79 15.07
N LYS A 219 -8.08 -17.14 15.79
CA LYS A 219 -6.78 -17.56 15.22
C LYS A 219 -6.17 -16.56 14.21
N SER A 220 -6.25 -15.28 14.49
CA SER A 220 -5.67 -14.21 13.66
C SER A 220 -4.80 -13.28 14.49
N ASP A 221 -3.89 -13.86 15.29
CA ASP A 221 -3.04 -13.12 16.21
C ASP A 221 -1.74 -12.68 15.53
N PHE A 222 -1.26 -11.52 15.96
CA PHE A 222 -0.03 -10.92 15.49
C PHE A 222 0.75 -10.33 16.65
N GLU A 223 2.02 -10.69 16.76
CA GLU A 223 2.95 -10.13 17.71
C GLU A 223 4.16 -9.51 17.00
N SER A 224 4.63 -8.39 17.52
CA SER A 224 5.80 -7.68 17.02
C SER A 224 6.66 -7.19 18.18
N PHE A 225 7.93 -7.52 18.14
CA PHE A 225 8.94 -6.92 19.01
C PHE A 225 10.00 -6.25 18.13
N GLN A 226 10.31 -4.99 18.41
CA GLN A 226 11.36 -4.26 17.70
C GLN A 226 12.18 -3.40 18.62
N GLY A 227 13.45 -3.24 18.28
CA GLY A 227 14.38 -2.38 18.99
C GLY A 227 15.24 -1.58 18.02
N ARG A 228 15.50 -0.32 18.35
CA ARG A 228 16.37 0.59 17.62
C ARG A 228 17.34 1.27 18.58
N ILE A 229 18.61 1.29 18.22
CA ILE A 229 19.62 2.10 18.87
C ILE A 229 20.29 2.95 17.80
N GLU A 230 20.43 4.23 18.08
CA GLU A 230 21.13 5.18 17.22
C GLU A 230 22.07 6.02 18.06
N VAL A 231 23.31 6.13 17.63
CA VAL A 231 24.36 6.94 18.28
C VAL A 231 24.90 7.91 17.25
N THR A 232 24.96 9.18 17.65
CA THR A 232 25.60 10.24 16.87
C THR A 232 26.78 10.78 17.65
N HIS A 233 27.97 10.83 17.05
CA HIS A 233 29.19 11.39 17.64
C HIS A 233 29.76 12.47 16.72
N ARG A 234 30.16 13.62 17.32
CA ARG A 234 30.77 14.77 16.63
C ARG A 234 32.20 14.96 17.10
N MET A 235 33.09 15.16 16.14
CA MET A 235 34.53 15.28 16.36
C MET A 235 35.09 16.48 15.61
N PHE A 236 36.27 16.94 16.01
CA PHE A 236 37.04 18.00 15.34
C PHE A 236 36.22 19.28 15.15
N ASP A 237 35.63 19.79 16.24
CA ASP A 237 34.77 20.99 16.24
C ASP A 237 33.64 20.91 15.20
N ASP A 238 32.89 19.81 15.26
CA ASP A 238 31.75 19.47 14.38
C ASP A 238 32.12 19.25 12.89
N LYS A 239 33.40 19.22 12.54
CA LYS A 239 33.83 18.93 11.17
C LYS A 239 33.53 17.50 10.74
N LEU A 240 33.57 16.55 11.68
CA LEU A 240 33.24 15.13 11.42
C LEU A 240 32.07 14.72 12.32
N LYS A 241 30.98 14.26 11.68
CA LYS A 241 29.81 13.66 12.36
C LYS A 241 29.68 12.22 11.92
N LEU A 242 29.71 11.32 12.88
CA LEU A 242 29.49 9.89 12.70
C LEU A 242 28.12 9.53 13.30
N LYS A 243 27.29 8.85 12.54
CA LYS A 243 26.01 8.33 12.99
C LYS A 243 25.96 6.84 12.71
N PHE A 244 25.74 6.05 13.72
CA PHE A 244 25.56 4.61 13.62
C PHE A 244 24.19 4.22 14.16
N GLY A 245 23.47 3.37 13.43
CA GLY A 245 22.17 2.85 13.81
C GLY A 245 22.10 1.34 13.67
N LEU A 246 21.48 0.71 14.66
CA LEU A 246 21.12 -0.70 14.67
C LEU A 246 19.61 -0.80 14.88
N PHE A 247 18.94 -1.59 14.04
CA PHE A 247 17.52 -1.90 14.16
C PHE A 247 17.32 -3.41 14.07
N GLY A 248 16.51 -3.95 14.96
CA GLY A 248 16.06 -5.34 14.93
C GLY A 248 14.55 -5.44 15.11
N LYS A 249 13.91 -6.31 14.35
CA LYS A 249 12.47 -6.58 14.45
C LYS A 249 12.19 -8.06 14.33
N LYS A 250 11.28 -8.56 15.15
CA LYS A 250 10.72 -9.92 15.05
C LYS A 250 9.21 -9.82 15.05
N ASN A 251 8.59 -10.37 14.02
CA ASN A 251 7.14 -10.54 13.93
C ASN A 251 6.82 -12.02 13.99
N GLN A 252 5.71 -12.34 14.64
CA GLN A 252 5.11 -13.66 14.65
C GLN A 252 3.61 -13.49 14.39
N MET A 253 3.07 -14.33 13.52
CA MET A 253 1.64 -14.35 13.22
C MET A 253 1.16 -15.78 13.05
N GLU A 254 -0.05 -16.06 13.49
CA GLU A 254 -0.72 -17.30 13.15
C GLU A 254 -1.08 -17.31 11.66
N SER A 255 -0.87 -18.45 11.02
CA SER A 255 -1.24 -18.70 9.63
C SER A 255 -2.06 -19.98 9.60
N THR A 256 -3.29 -19.86 9.18
CA THR A 256 -4.24 -20.98 9.10
C THR A 256 -4.60 -21.30 7.66
N THR A 257 -3.75 -20.85 6.69
CA THR A 257 -3.75 -21.32 5.30
C THR A 257 -2.35 -21.28 4.68
N SER A 258 -2.17 -22.08 3.64
CA SER A 258 -0.95 -22.12 2.83
C SER A 258 -0.72 -20.83 2.02
N GLY A 259 -1.77 -20.12 1.70
CA GLY A 259 -1.76 -18.86 0.92
C GLY A 259 -2.34 -17.66 1.68
N GLY A 260 -2.32 -16.49 1.11
CA GLY A 260 -2.78 -15.26 1.74
C GLY A 260 -4.30 -15.06 1.87
N SER A 261 -5.13 -15.98 1.37
CA SER A 261 -6.59 -15.81 1.25
C SER A 261 -7.44 -16.50 2.33
N PHE A 262 -6.81 -17.12 3.32
CA PHE A 262 -7.50 -17.85 4.36
C PHE A 262 -8.66 -17.10 5.02
N ARG A 263 -8.42 -15.87 5.45
CA ARG A 263 -9.45 -15.13 6.18
C ARG A 263 -10.65 -14.80 5.32
N GLY A 264 -10.42 -14.51 4.04
CA GLY A 264 -11.49 -14.33 3.06
C GLY A 264 -12.25 -15.62 2.82
N TRP A 265 -11.55 -16.75 2.74
CA TRP A 265 -12.18 -18.06 2.54
C TRP A 265 -13.03 -18.48 3.75
N VAL A 266 -12.51 -18.41 4.96
CA VAL A 266 -13.27 -18.73 6.20
C VAL A 266 -14.50 -17.82 6.34
N TYR A 267 -14.35 -16.52 6.09
CA TYR A 267 -15.47 -15.58 6.10
C TYR A 267 -16.48 -15.92 5.00
N GLY A 268 -16.01 -16.24 3.79
CA GLY A 268 -16.86 -16.67 2.68
C GLY A 268 -17.66 -17.94 3.01
N GLN A 269 -17.03 -18.91 3.67
CA GLN A 269 -17.73 -20.12 4.14
C GLN A 269 -18.76 -19.79 5.22
N ALA A 270 -18.43 -18.90 6.17
CA ALA A 270 -19.39 -18.48 7.22
C ALA A 270 -20.60 -17.75 6.65
N THR A 271 -20.44 -16.99 5.56
CA THR A 271 -21.58 -16.35 4.88
C THR A 271 -22.41 -17.31 4.03
N ARG A 272 -21.75 -18.35 3.47
CA ARG A 272 -22.38 -19.34 2.58
C ARG A 272 -23.11 -20.45 3.33
N ARG A 273 -22.61 -20.81 4.51
CA ARG A 273 -23.12 -21.97 5.26
C ARG A 273 -24.57 -21.80 5.70
N ASN A 274 -25.37 -22.88 5.55
CA ASN A 274 -26.75 -22.94 6.01
C ASN A 274 -26.85 -22.66 7.52
N PRO A 275 -27.65 -21.68 7.96
CA PRO A 275 -27.77 -21.34 9.38
C PRO A 275 -28.52 -22.40 10.20
N THR A 276 -29.13 -23.40 9.54
CA THR A 276 -29.75 -24.54 10.24
C THR A 276 -28.80 -25.74 10.35
N ASP A 277 -27.56 -25.66 9.82
CA ASP A 277 -26.53 -26.68 10.07
C ASP A 277 -25.98 -26.55 11.50
N PRO A 278 -25.81 -27.67 12.23
CA PRO A 278 -25.07 -27.64 13.49
C PRO A 278 -23.54 -27.51 13.22
N VAL A 279 -22.84 -26.93 14.18
CA VAL A 279 -21.36 -26.81 14.11
C VAL A 279 -20.70 -28.19 14.16
N ARG A 280 -21.26 -29.11 14.99
CA ARG A 280 -20.77 -30.49 15.17
C ARG A 280 -21.92 -31.46 15.05
N ASN A 281 -21.61 -32.66 14.62
CA ASN A 281 -22.49 -33.81 14.66
C ASN A 281 -22.70 -34.30 16.11
N GLU A 282 -23.69 -35.16 16.32
CA GLU A 282 -23.99 -35.73 17.64
C GLU A 282 -22.80 -36.52 18.23
N ASP A 283 -21.94 -37.11 17.39
CA ASP A 283 -20.75 -37.83 17.79
C ASP A 283 -19.54 -36.94 18.13
N GLY A 284 -19.73 -35.60 18.03
CA GLY A 284 -18.70 -34.59 18.31
C GLY A 284 -17.78 -34.29 17.13
N THR A 285 -17.90 -34.98 16.00
CA THR A 285 -17.15 -34.65 14.77
C THR A 285 -17.66 -33.34 14.15
N TRP A 286 -16.83 -32.70 13.30
CA TRP A 286 -17.27 -31.51 12.56
C TRP A 286 -18.40 -31.88 11.60
N ASN A 287 -19.43 -31.02 11.55
CA ASN A 287 -20.46 -31.16 10.53
C ASN A 287 -19.90 -30.69 9.19
N GLU A 288 -19.33 -31.63 8.42
CA GLU A 288 -18.77 -31.42 7.07
C GLU A 288 -19.60 -32.16 6.03
N ASN A 289 -19.72 -31.58 4.85
CA ASN A 289 -20.37 -32.23 3.71
C ASN A 289 -19.35 -32.52 2.61
N VAL A 290 -18.76 -33.70 2.65
CA VAL A 290 -17.72 -34.14 1.69
C VAL A 290 -18.22 -34.28 0.25
N SER A 291 -19.52 -34.31 0.03
CA SER A 291 -20.09 -34.38 -1.34
C SER A 291 -20.26 -33.03 -2.01
N LYS A 292 -20.12 -31.94 -1.28
CA LYS A 292 -20.28 -30.58 -1.80
C LYS A 292 -18.93 -29.90 -1.89
N PHE A 293 -18.65 -29.29 -3.05
CA PHE A 293 -17.48 -28.47 -3.27
C PHE A 293 -17.72 -27.05 -2.75
N GLU A 294 -16.70 -26.43 -2.15
CA GLU A 294 -16.77 -25.07 -1.58
C GLU A 294 -17.89 -24.86 -0.58
N TYR A 295 -18.15 -25.85 0.27
CA TYR A 295 -19.16 -25.80 1.33
C TYR A 295 -18.58 -26.36 2.63
N GLU A 296 -17.47 -25.77 3.07
CA GLU A 296 -16.73 -26.22 4.24
C GLU A 296 -17.30 -25.64 5.55
N ASN A 297 -17.07 -26.34 6.65
CA ASN A 297 -17.36 -25.81 7.98
C ASN A 297 -16.31 -24.77 8.38
N PRO A 298 -16.67 -23.49 8.55
CA PRO A 298 -15.70 -22.42 8.80
C PRO A 298 -14.93 -22.59 10.11
N LEU A 299 -15.51 -23.24 11.12
CA LEU A 299 -14.81 -23.56 12.37
C LEU A 299 -13.84 -24.75 12.19
N ALA A 300 -14.21 -25.76 11.41
CA ALA A 300 -13.28 -26.84 11.08
C ALA A 300 -12.05 -26.30 10.34
N LEU A 301 -12.24 -25.41 9.35
CA LEU A 301 -11.11 -24.73 8.68
C LEU A 301 -10.19 -24.00 9.66
N LEU A 302 -10.74 -23.41 10.73
CA LEU A 302 -9.94 -22.70 11.73
C LEU A 302 -9.19 -23.65 12.67
N TYR A 303 -9.81 -24.76 13.07
CA TYR A 303 -9.27 -25.59 14.14
C TYR A 303 -8.55 -26.85 13.65
N GLU A 304 -8.83 -27.30 12.43
CA GLU A 304 -8.13 -28.40 11.78
C GLU A 304 -6.93 -27.97 10.94
N ALA A 305 -6.56 -26.69 11.05
CA ALA A 305 -5.33 -26.16 10.47
C ALA A 305 -4.51 -25.42 11.53
N GLU A 306 -3.19 -25.58 11.45
CA GLU A 306 -2.23 -24.88 12.30
C GLU A 306 -1.09 -24.31 11.45
N GLY A 307 -0.63 -23.14 11.78
CA GLY A 307 0.52 -22.56 11.09
C GLY A 307 1.07 -21.33 11.77
N ASN A 308 2.32 -21.03 11.44
CA ASN A 308 3.06 -19.92 12.01
C ASN A 308 3.96 -19.27 10.97
N VAL A 309 3.94 -17.94 10.90
CA VAL A 309 4.89 -17.16 10.10
C VAL A 309 5.74 -16.31 11.02
N LYS A 310 7.05 -16.54 10.99
CA LYS A 310 8.05 -15.77 11.73
C LYS A 310 8.87 -14.95 10.75
N LYS A 311 8.85 -13.61 10.91
CA LYS A 311 9.68 -12.68 10.15
C LYS A 311 10.66 -11.99 11.07
N THR A 312 11.92 -11.93 10.67
CA THR A 312 12.97 -11.19 11.37
C THR A 312 13.66 -10.25 10.42
N GLN A 313 13.86 -9.00 10.85
CA GLN A 313 14.61 -7.99 10.11
C GLN A 313 15.75 -7.47 10.98
N LEU A 314 16.94 -7.40 10.40
CA LEU A 314 18.09 -6.72 10.97
C LEU A 314 18.56 -5.63 10.01
N ARG A 315 18.86 -4.45 10.53
CA ARG A 315 19.37 -3.32 9.75
C ARG A 315 20.54 -2.69 10.47
N TYR A 316 21.63 -2.50 9.75
CA TYR A 316 22.83 -1.77 10.16
C TYR A 316 22.97 -0.53 9.28
N ASN A 317 23.09 0.64 9.89
CA ASN A 317 23.22 1.91 9.17
C ASN A 317 24.44 2.66 9.64
N GLY A 318 25.21 3.19 8.71
CA GLY A 318 26.30 4.13 8.97
C GLY A 318 26.10 5.40 8.14
N ASN A 319 26.29 6.55 8.76
CA ASN A 319 26.32 7.83 8.05
C ASN A 319 27.52 8.63 8.56
N ILE A 320 28.40 8.99 7.63
CA ILE A 320 29.60 9.80 7.86
C ILE A 320 29.40 11.13 7.16
N VAL A 321 29.43 12.24 7.89
CA VAL A 321 29.38 13.58 7.34
C VAL A 321 30.67 14.30 7.70
N TYR A 322 31.41 14.77 6.69
CA TYR A 322 32.68 15.47 6.88
C TYR A 322 32.62 16.85 6.19
N ASN A 323 32.90 17.89 6.96
CA ASN A 323 32.96 19.27 6.52
C ASN A 323 34.42 19.75 6.52
N PRO A 324 35.21 19.46 5.46
CA PRO A 324 36.64 19.86 5.43
C PRO A 324 36.82 21.39 5.46
N ILE A 325 35.89 22.10 4.84
CA ILE A 325 35.79 23.57 4.85
C ILE A 325 34.34 23.97 5.07
N LYS A 326 34.10 25.20 5.50
CA LYS A 326 32.79 25.71 5.88
C LYS A 326 31.69 25.48 4.84
N ASP A 327 32.03 25.60 3.56
CA ASP A 327 31.07 25.60 2.44
C ASP A 327 30.94 24.21 1.76
N LEU A 328 31.76 23.20 2.15
CA LEU A 328 31.79 21.86 1.53
C LEU A 328 31.41 20.79 2.55
N THR A 329 30.42 19.99 2.20
CA THR A 329 29.97 18.82 2.94
C THR A 329 30.16 17.56 2.09
N LEU A 330 30.93 16.60 2.60
CA LEU A 330 31.04 15.26 2.06
C LEU A 330 30.23 14.31 2.92
N SER A 331 29.40 13.45 2.30
CA SER A 331 28.63 12.48 3.06
C SER A 331 28.71 11.09 2.44
N ALA A 332 28.83 10.07 3.29
CA ALA A 332 28.78 8.66 2.93
C ALA A 332 27.73 7.95 3.80
N VAL A 333 26.77 7.31 3.13
CA VAL A 333 25.72 6.52 3.78
C VAL A 333 25.88 5.06 3.37
N PHE A 334 25.86 4.18 4.35
CA PHE A 334 25.89 2.72 4.15
C PHE A 334 24.72 2.11 4.90
N SER A 335 24.08 1.13 4.28
CA SER A 335 23.07 0.33 4.94
C SER A 335 23.14 -1.12 4.48
N TYR A 336 22.98 -2.03 5.43
CA TYR A 336 22.77 -3.44 5.22
C TYR A 336 21.49 -3.86 5.90
N ILE A 337 20.58 -4.46 5.15
CA ILE A 337 19.29 -4.95 5.64
C ILE A 337 19.20 -6.44 5.32
N ARG A 338 18.82 -7.23 6.29
CA ARG A 338 18.53 -8.66 6.13
C ARG A 338 17.16 -8.98 6.68
N ASP A 339 16.28 -9.44 5.81
CA ASP A 339 14.95 -9.94 6.12
C ASP A 339 14.93 -11.45 5.96
N ASN A 340 14.47 -12.17 6.97
CA ASN A 340 14.23 -13.61 6.90
C ASN A 340 12.79 -13.89 7.25
N MET A 341 12.18 -14.82 6.53
CA MET A 341 10.86 -15.37 6.85
C MET A 341 10.96 -16.89 6.90
N ASN A 342 10.32 -17.47 7.92
CA ASN A 342 10.05 -18.90 7.98
C ASN A 342 8.56 -19.07 8.18
N ARG A 343 7.95 -19.91 7.37
CA ARG A 343 6.53 -20.28 7.44
C ARG A 343 6.42 -21.79 7.59
N GLY A 344 5.60 -22.24 8.52
CA GLY A 344 5.10 -23.60 8.61
C GLY A 344 3.58 -23.57 8.60
N TYR A 345 2.96 -24.59 7.99
CA TYR A 345 1.51 -24.77 7.92
C TYR A 345 1.19 -26.25 7.78
N GLY A 346 0.18 -26.72 8.49
CA GLY A 346 -0.30 -28.11 8.42
C GLY A 346 -1.80 -28.20 8.62
N GLU A 347 -2.42 -29.12 7.90
CA GLU A 347 -3.82 -29.54 8.00
C GLU A 347 -3.88 -30.94 8.59
N THR A 348 -4.83 -31.17 9.49
CA THR A 348 -5.01 -32.47 10.17
C THR A 348 -5.69 -33.48 9.24
N LEU A 349 -5.76 -34.73 9.72
CA LEU A 349 -6.54 -35.80 9.07
C LEU A 349 -8.06 -35.58 9.14
N SER A 350 -8.52 -34.69 10.02
CA SER A 350 -9.92 -34.25 10.13
C SER A 350 -10.26 -33.04 9.29
N HIS A 351 -9.28 -32.43 8.62
CA HIS A 351 -9.51 -31.30 7.72
C HIS A 351 -10.21 -31.75 6.43
N ILE A 352 -11.03 -30.88 5.85
CA ILE A 352 -11.83 -31.21 4.65
C ILE A 352 -10.97 -31.69 3.46
N SER A 353 -9.74 -31.20 3.33
CA SER A 353 -8.77 -31.66 2.33
C SER A 353 -8.40 -33.15 2.48
N ALA A 354 -8.38 -33.64 3.71
CA ALA A 354 -8.16 -35.08 3.97
C ALA A 354 -9.45 -35.87 3.73
N LEU A 355 -10.58 -35.38 4.22
CA LEU A 355 -11.85 -36.08 4.18
C LEU A 355 -12.45 -36.17 2.76
N ARG A 356 -12.40 -35.10 2.00
CA ARG A 356 -12.97 -34.99 0.63
C ARG A 356 -11.94 -35.31 -0.43
N ASP A 357 -10.75 -34.70 -0.36
CA ASP A 357 -9.77 -34.71 -1.45
C ASP A 357 -8.73 -35.82 -1.30
N GLY A 358 -8.78 -36.57 -0.18
CA GLY A 358 -7.93 -37.74 0.08
C GLY A 358 -6.45 -37.39 0.31
N LEU A 359 -6.17 -36.13 0.68
CA LEU A 359 -4.78 -35.69 0.88
C LEU A 359 -4.12 -36.28 2.15
N ALA A 360 -4.93 -36.81 3.09
CA ALA A 360 -4.46 -37.41 4.34
C ALA A 360 -3.47 -36.47 5.08
N GLY A 361 -3.95 -35.27 5.41
CA GLY A 361 -3.14 -34.21 5.96
C GLY A 361 -2.28 -33.54 4.88
N TRP A 362 -2.25 -32.22 4.84
CA TRP A 362 -1.43 -31.42 3.93
C TRP A 362 -0.55 -30.47 4.72
N SER A 363 0.68 -30.33 4.31
CA SER A 363 1.62 -29.45 5.00
C SER A 363 2.50 -28.67 4.05
N SER A 364 2.87 -27.46 4.45
CA SER A 364 3.71 -26.53 3.69
C SER A 364 4.77 -25.92 4.59
N VAL A 365 6.00 -25.86 4.08
CA VAL A 365 7.11 -25.10 4.67
C VAL A 365 7.64 -24.13 3.63
N GLY A 366 7.84 -22.89 4.01
CA GLY A 366 8.46 -21.89 3.17
C GLY A 366 9.45 -21.05 3.93
N ALA A 367 10.53 -20.65 3.27
CA ALA A 367 11.51 -19.73 3.82
C ALA A 367 12.00 -18.78 2.75
N TYR A 368 12.23 -17.50 3.09
CA TYR A 368 12.99 -16.60 2.24
C TYR A 368 14.02 -15.82 3.04
N THR A 369 15.08 -15.44 2.36
CA THR A 369 16.06 -14.45 2.79
C THR A 369 16.13 -13.35 1.75
N LYS A 370 15.95 -12.10 2.17
CA LYS A 370 16.17 -10.91 1.36
C LYS A 370 17.27 -10.08 1.98
N MET A 371 18.32 -9.81 1.21
CA MET A 371 19.44 -8.97 1.62
C MET A 371 19.47 -7.72 0.75
N GLU A 372 19.56 -6.54 1.38
CA GLU A 372 19.72 -5.28 0.68
C GLU A 372 21.00 -4.59 1.16
N LYS A 373 21.85 -4.18 0.23
CA LYS A 373 23.03 -3.36 0.47
C LYS A 373 22.85 -2.02 -0.22
N LEU A 374 23.12 -0.97 0.49
CA LEU A 374 23.05 0.39 -0.01
C LEU A 374 24.33 1.13 0.30
N MET A 375 24.85 1.82 -0.70
CA MET A 375 25.91 2.82 -0.53
C MET A 375 25.53 4.09 -1.28
N GLU A 376 25.68 5.22 -0.61
CA GLU A 376 25.50 6.53 -1.24
C GLU A 376 26.60 7.48 -0.83
N LEU A 377 27.25 8.09 -1.81
CA LEU A 377 28.31 9.07 -1.62
C LEU A 377 27.87 10.40 -2.21
N THR A 378 27.98 11.48 -1.45
CA THR A 378 27.62 12.83 -1.93
C THR A 378 28.66 13.87 -1.56
N ALA A 379 28.84 14.85 -2.43
CA ALA A 379 29.59 16.07 -2.19
C ALA A 379 28.68 17.27 -2.45
N GLN A 380 28.48 18.12 -1.48
CA GLN A 380 27.65 19.32 -1.57
C GLN A 380 28.47 20.56 -1.25
N TYR A 381 28.48 21.53 -2.16
CA TYR A 381 29.10 22.83 -1.99
C TYR A 381 28.02 23.90 -1.90
N ASN A 382 28.02 24.70 -0.83
CA ASN A 382 27.08 25.80 -0.58
C ASN A 382 27.84 27.11 -0.53
N LYS A 383 27.37 28.14 -1.22
CA LYS A 383 28.00 29.47 -1.23
C LYS A 383 26.94 30.56 -1.20
N GLU A 384 27.13 31.52 -0.31
CA GLU A 384 26.37 32.75 -0.27
C GLU A 384 27.29 33.93 -0.57
N ILE A 385 26.91 34.73 -1.60
CA ILE A 385 27.65 35.92 -2.00
C ILE A 385 26.63 37.06 -2.13
N GLY A 386 26.55 37.90 -1.13
CA GLY A 386 25.57 38.96 -1.08
C GLY A 386 24.12 38.44 -1.16
N ALA A 387 23.43 38.84 -2.22
CA ALA A 387 22.04 38.42 -2.46
C ALA A 387 21.92 37.04 -3.16
N HIS A 388 23.02 36.43 -3.54
CA HIS A 388 23.07 35.18 -4.29
C HIS A 388 23.40 34.00 -3.39
N LYS A 389 22.60 32.95 -3.45
CA LYS A 389 22.85 31.68 -2.78
C LYS A 389 22.92 30.55 -3.80
N PHE A 390 23.98 29.79 -3.74
CA PHE A 390 24.24 28.66 -4.63
C PHE A 390 24.41 27.40 -3.80
N SER A 391 23.87 26.30 -4.27
CA SER A 391 24.17 24.97 -3.78
C SER A 391 24.33 24.02 -4.95
N VAL A 392 25.46 23.31 -5.01
CA VAL A 392 25.72 22.26 -6.00
C VAL A 392 25.99 20.99 -5.26
N LEU A 393 25.33 19.92 -5.67
CA LEU A 393 25.49 18.57 -5.12
C LEU A 393 25.77 17.61 -6.26
N GLY A 394 26.77 16.76 -6.10
CA GLY A 394 27.02 15.59 -6.93
C GLY A 394 27.02 14.34 -6.08
N GLY A 395 26.63 13.22 -6.66
CA GLY A 395 26.56 11.98 -5.90
C GLY A 395 26.57 10.72 -6.75
N TYR A 396 26.87 9.62 -6.05
CA TYR A 396 26.84 8.24 -6.53
C TYR A 396 25.99 7.41 -5.61
N SER A 397 25.20 6.49 -6.15
CA SER A 397 24.40 5.53 -5.39
C SER A 397 24.54 4.13 -5.97
N TYR A 398 24.66 3.16 -5.08
CA TYR A 398 24.63 1.72 -5.36
C TYR A 398 23.60 1.05 -4.48
N ASN A 399 22.74 0.23 -5.06
CA ASN A 399 21.79 -0.60 -4.34
C ASN A 399 21.80 -2.01 -4.94
N GLU A 400 22.00 -3.00 -4.09
CA GLU A 400 21.96 -4.42 -4.42
C GLU A 400 20.90 -5.08 -3.58
N THR A 401 20.03 -5.88 -4.19
CA THR A 401 19.05 -6.72 -3.51
C THR A 401 19.25 -8.15 -3.96
N ASP A 402 19.43 -9.06 -3.03
CA ASP A 402 19.49 -10.51 -3.27
C ASP A 402 18.32 -11.16 -2.54
N PHE A 403 17.45 -11.84 -3.29
CA PHE A 403 16.26 -12.52 -2.78
C PHE A 403 16.40 -14.02 -3.08
N GLU A 404 16.32 -14.83 -2.03
CA GLU A 404 16.33 -16.29 -2.10
C GLU A 404 15.10 -16.83 -1.40
N GLU A 405 14.42 -17.78 -2.04
CA GLU A 405 13.20 -18.41 -1.52
C GLU A 405 13.25 -19.90 -1.78
N LEU A 406 12.70 -20.67 -0.84
CA LEU A 406 12.43 -22.08 -1.02
C LEU A 406 11.04 -22.42 -0.43
N TRP A 407 10.39 -23.44 -1.00
CA TRP A 407 9.12 -23.96 -0.50
C TRP A 407 9.01 -25.46 -0.74
N ILE A 408 8.28 -26.11 0.14
CA ILE A 408 7.96 -27.53 0.09
C ILE A 408 6.51 -27.69 0.51
N ASP A 409 5.70 -28.32 -0.33
CA ASP A 409 4.36 -28.75 0.00
C ASP A 409 4.32 -30.27 -0.09
N ASN A 410 3.82 -30.95 0.95
CA ASN A 410 3.72 -32.40 1.01
C ASN A 410 2.41 -32.83 1.69
N TYR A 411 1.98 -34.07 1.46
CA TYR A 411 0.76 -34.64 2.04
C TYR A 411 0.89 -36.15 2.20
N GLY A 412 -0.18 -36.79 2.74
CA GLY A 412 -0.17 -38.21 3.00
C GLY A 412 0.55 -38.58 4.29
N PHE A 413 0.24 -37.89 5.38
CA PHE A 413 0.72 -38.15 6.72
C PHE A 413 -0.13 -39.26 7.37
N GLN A 414 0.45 -40.02 8.27
CA GLN A 414 -0.25 -41.16 8.92
C GLN A 414 -0.93 -40.77 10.24
N ASP A 415 -0.49 -39.67 10.85
CA ASP A 415 -1.02 -39.14 12.09
C ASP A 415 -0.83 -37.61 12.19
N ASP A 416 -1.51 -37.02 13.16
CA ASP A 416 -1.48 -35.58 13.47
C ASP A 416 -0.57 -35.20 14.63
N TYR A 417 0.16 -36.20 15.20
CA TYR A 417 0.86 -36.05 16.49
C TYR A 417 1.91 -34.94 16.52
N PHE A 418 2.60 -34.71 15.40
CA PHE A 418 3.67 -33.72 15.31
C PHE A 418 3.33 -32.47 14.51
N GLY A 419 2.11 -32.34 13.97
CA GLY A 419 1.82 -31.36 12.93
C GLY A 419 2.75 -31.56 11.72
N GLY A 420 2.22 -31.93 10.55
CA GLY A 420 3.00 -32.39 9.39
C GLY A 420 4.16 -31.49 8.97
N TRP A 421 4.04 -30.16 9.16
CA TRP A 421 5.08 -29.20 8.78
C TRP A 421 6.35 -29.24 9.65
N HIS A 422 6.30 -29.81 10.86
CA HIS A 422 7.47 -30.02 11.71
C HIS A 422 8.35 -31.19 11.23
N ASN A 423 7.76 -32.14 10.49
CA ASN A 423 8.45 -33.26 9.90
C ASN A 423 7.92 -33.54 8.48
N ILE A 424 8.03 -32.57 7.60
CA ILE A 424 7.41 -32.58 6.27
C ILE A 424 7.89 -33.74 5.39
N GLY A 425 9.06 -34.28 5.65
CA GLY A 425 9.65 -35.37 4.87
C GLY A 425 8.97 -36.73 5.01
N ILE A 426 8.12 -36.95 6.03
CA ILE A 426 7.43 -38.23 6.23
C ILE A 426 6.16 -38.40 5.40
N GLY A 427 5.60 -37.33 4.84
CA GLY A 427 4.43 -37.38 3.95
C GLY A 427 4.73 -38.26 2.72
N SER A 428 3.81 -39.19 2.41
CA SER A 428 3.99 -40.18 1.34
C SER A 428 4.10 -39.55 -0.07
N ALA A 429 3.48 -38.42 -0.30
CA ALA A 429 3.50 -37.76 -1.61
C ALA A 429 4.92 -37.41 -2.08
N LEU A 430 5.86 -37.15 -1.18
CA LEU A 430 7.26 -36.93 -1.52
C LEU A 430 7.89 -38.19 -2.14
N LYS A 431 7.63 -39.36 -1.57
CA LYS A 431 8.13 -40.65 -2.09
C LYS A 431 7.48 -40.99 -3.42
N ASP A 432 6.24 -40.61 -3.63
CA ASP A 432 5.46 -40.84 -4.83
C ASP A 432 5.77 -39.82 -5.94
N GLY A 433 6.68 -38.88 -5.73
CA GLY A 433 7.02 -37.81 -6.68
C GLY A 433 5.91 -36.80 -6.91
N LYS A 434 4.97 -36.65 -5.96
CA LYS A 434 3.80 -35.76 -6.03
C LYS A 434 3.94 -34.52 -5.15
N ALA A 435 4.96 -34.46 -4.31
CA ALA A 435 5.24 -33.25 -3.50
C ALA A 435 5.66 -32.09 -4.38
N ASN A 436 5.24 -30.88 -4.03
CA ASN A 436 5.66 -29.65 -4.71
C ASN A 436 6.86 -29.05 -4.00
N ILE A 437 8.01 -29.01 -4.66
CA ILE A 437 9.27 -28.49 -4.10
C ILE A 437 9.85 -27.49 -5.09
N GLY A 438 10.24 -26.31 -4.60
CA GLY A 438 10.87 -25.32 -5.44
C GLY A 438 11.77 -24.36 -4.69
N SER A 439 12.64 -23.69 -5.46
CA SER A 439 13.46 -22.60 -4.96
C SER A 439 13.67 -21.55 -6.05
N LYS A 440 13.89 -20.31 -5.63
CA LYS A 440 14.12 -19.19 -6.53
C LYS A 440 15.18 -18.28 -5.95
N LYS A 441 16.08 -17.79 -6.81
CA LYS A 441 17.03 -16.73 -6.49
C LYS A 441 16.91 -15.59 -7.50
N THR A 442 16.80 -14.36 -6.99
CA THR A 442 16.57 -13.17 -7.82
C THR A 442 17.46 -12.02 -7.35
N PRO A 443 18.69 -11.88 -7.89
CA PRO A 443 19.54 -10.73 -7.63
C PRO A 443 19.14 -9.54 -8.49
N THR A 444 19.17 -8.33 -7.92
CA THR A 444 18.97 -7.08 -8.67
C THR A 444 19.94 -6.00 -8.20
N ASN A 445 20.43 -5.20 -9.13
CA ASN A 445 21.35 -4.10 -8.89
C ASN A 445 20.84 -2.80 -9.51
N LEU A 446 21.07 -1.68 -8.82
CA LEU A 446 20.76 -0.35 -9.30
C LEU A 446 21.93 0.59 -9.01
N ILE A 447 22.48 1.21 -10.06
CA ILE A 447 23.61 2.15 -9.97
C ILE A 447 23.14 3.50 -10.48
N GLY A 448 23.47 4.58 -9.77
CA GLY A 448 23.07 5.93 -10.20
C GLY A 448 24.14 6.97 -9.93
N PHE A 449 24.34 7.84 -10.92
CA PHE A 449 25.08 9.10 -10.79
C PHE A 449 24.07 10.24 -10.83
N PHE A 450 24.22 11.22 -9.96
CA PHE A 450 23.27 12.33 -9.91
C PHE A 450 23.94 13.64 -9.56
N GLY A 451 23.34 14.72 -10.06
CA GLY A 451 23.74 16.07 -9.75
C GLY A 451 22.52 16.96 -9.52
N ARG A 452 22.64 17.94 -8.66
CA ARG A 452 21.62 18.96 -8.40
C ARG A 452 22.29 20.31 -8.18
N ALA A 453 21.78 21.35 -8.85
CA ALA A 453 22.14 22.73 -8.60
C ALA A 453 20.91 23.50 -8.16
N THR A 454 21.05 24.31 -7.11
CA THR A 454 20.02 25.27 -6.69
C THR A 454 20.60 26.66 -6.63
N TYR A 455 19.80 27.63 -7.05
CA TYR A 455 20.15 29.05 -7.03
C TYR A 455 18.99 29.86 -6.42
N SER A 456 19.33 30.78 -5.55
CA SER A 456 18.37 31.73 -4.98
C SER A 456 18.93 33.14 -5.09
N PHE A 457 18.13 34.05 -5.64
CA PHE A 457 18.45 35.48 -5.74
C PHE A 457 17.50 36.27 -4.83
N LYS A 458 18.08 36.96 -3.85
CA LYS A 458 17.38 37.79 -2.86
C LYS A 458 16.29 37.03 -2.09
N ASN A 459 16.39 35.71 -1.95
CA ASN A 459 15.34 34.81 -1.45
C ASN A 459 13.99 34.93 -2.19
N ARG A 460 13.97 35.56 -3.38
CA ARG A 460 12.80 35.89 -4.18
C ARG A 460 12.63 34.97 -5.38
N TYR A 461 13.69 34.78 -6.14
CA TYR A 461 13.72 33.92 -7.31
C TYR A 461 14.52 32.66 -6.96
N LEU A 462 13.89 31.54 -7.10
CA LEU A 462 14.45 30.23 -6.75
C LEU A 462 14.51 29.40 -8.03
N LEU A 463 15.64 28.75 -8.28
CA LEU A 463 15.83 27.85 -9.42
C LEU A 463 16.47 26.56 -8.90
N MET A 464 16.00 25.43 -9.37
CA MET A 464 16.62 24.11 -9.16
C MET A 464 16.68 23.37 -10.49
N GLY A 465 17.86 22.80 -10.79
CA GLY A 465 18.05 21.81 -11.84
C GLY A 465 18.64 20.55 -11.26
N ALA A 466 18.19 19.38 -11.69
CA ALA A 466 18.79 18.10 -11.32
C ALA A 466 18.85 17.16 -12.52
N LEU A 467 19.86 16.31 -12.50
CA LEU A 467 20.08 15.29 -13.51
C LEU A 467 20.46 13.99 -12.82
N ARG A 468 19.85 12.88 -13.25
CA ARG A 468 20.21 11.54 -12.78
C ARG A 468 20.43 10.61 -13.98
N TYR A 469 21.52 9.87 -13.94
CA TYR A 469 21.87 8.81 -14.88
C TYR A 469 21.91 7.49 -14.12
N GLU A 470 21.05 6.54 -14.46
CA GLU A 470 20.80 5.34 -13.66
C GLU A 470 20.73 4.10 -14.53
N GLY A 471 21.39 3.03 -14.08
CA GLY A 471 21.41 1.71 -14.71
C GLY A 471 20.80 0.66 -13.80
N ALA A 472 19.89 -0.19 -14.34
CA ALA A 472 19.20 -1.25 -13.64
C ALA A 472 19.46 -2.62 -14.25
N SER A 473 19.81 -3.60 -13.41
CA SER A 473 20.02 -4.98 -13.84
C SER A 473 18.74 -5.68 -14.32
N GLN A 474 17.56 -5.16 -13.99
CA GLN A 474 16.29 -5.67 -14.51
C GLN A 474 16.19 -5.56 -16.04
N LEU A 475 16.93 -4.61 -16.63
CA LEU A 475 17.05 -4.40 -18.07
C LEU A 475 18.33 -5.01 -18.66
N TRP A 476 18.98 -5.93 -17.93
CA TRP A 476 20.15 -6.66 -18.45
C TRP A 476 19.77 -7.47 -19.70
N GLY A 477 20.66 -7.44 -20.71
CA GLY A 477 20.43 -8.06 -22.00
C GLY A 477 19.61 -7.18 -22.96
N THR A 478 19.31 -5.93 -22.59
CA THR A 478 18.71 -4.92 -23.48
C THR A 478 19.70 -3.79 -23.77
N ASP A 479 19.45 -3.03 -24.84
CA ASP A 479 20.26 -1.85 -25.20
C ASP A 479 19.95 -0.63 -24.31
N ASN A 480 18.94 -0.72 -23.44
CA ASN A 480 18.37 0.38 -22.67
C ASN A 480 18.51 0.21 -21.15
N ALA A 481 19.55 -0.51 -20.70
CA ALA A 481 19.78 -0.72 -19.26
C ALA A 481 20.05 0.60 -18.48
N TRP A 482 20.53 1.65 -19.17
CA TRP A 482 20.78 2.96 -18.60
C TRP A 482 19.79 4.01 -19.08
N GLY A 483 19.28 4.85 -18.15
CA GLY A 483 18.35 5.94 -18.41
C GLY A 483 18.85 7.28 -17.88
N LEU A 484 18.49 8.39 -18.55
CA LEU A 484 18.80 9.75 -18.16
C LEU A 484 17.52 10.49 -17.76
N PHE A 485 17.47 11.06 -16.56
CA PHE A 485 16.29 11.65 -15.96
C PHE A 485 16.53 13.09 -15.51
N PRO A 486 16.23 14.08 -16.36
CA PRO A 486 16.37 15.51 -16.05
C PRO A 486 15.17 16.04 -15.27
N SER A 487 15.40 17.07 -14.45
CA SER A 487 14.33 17.85 -13.82
C SER A 487 14.74 19.31 -13.61
N VAL A 488 13.76 20.20 -13.66
CA VAL A 488 13.92 21.63 -13.41
C VAL A 488 12.71 22.15 -12.64
N SER A 489 12.93 23.08 -11.71
CA SER A 489 11.84 23.81 -11.07
C SER A 489 12.23 25.24 -10.75
N VAL A 490 11.22 26.13 -10.80
CA VAL A 490 11.34 27.56 -10.53
C VAL A 490 10.35 27.94 -9.42
N GLY A 491 10.80 28.79 -8.52
CA GLY A 491 9.96 29.38 -7.48
C GLY A 491 10.07 30.90 -7.49
N TRP A 492 8.92 31.56 -7.36
CA TRP A 492 8.85 33.00 -7.24
C TRP A 492 8.10 33.38 -5.95
N ARG A 493 8.80 34.01 -5.00
CA ARG A 493 8.21 34.53 -3.78
C ARG A 493 7.66 35.93 -4.07
N ILE A 494 6.39 35.98 -4.41
CA ILE A 494 5.70 37.20 -4.87
C ILE A 494 5.68 38.28 -3.78
N THR A 495 5.55 37.89 -2.52
CA THR A 495 5.55 38.78 -1.36
C THR A 495 6.87 39.55 -1.16
N GLU A 496 7.98 39.05 -1.71
CA GLU A 496 9.28 39.75 -1.68
C GLU A 496 9.40 40.83 -2.72
N GLU A 497 8.41 41.00 -3.60
CA GLU A 497 8.39 42.06 -4.62
C GLU A 497 8.03 43.45 -4.05
N ALA A 498 8.57 44.48 -4.66
CA ALA A 498 8.36 45.85 -4.20
C ALA A 498 6.87 46.26 -4.23
N PHE A 499 6.12 45.75 -5.22
CA PHE A 499 4.67 46.03 -5.34
C PHE A 499 3.80 45.33 -4.27
N MET A 500 4.35 44.29 -3.61
CA MET A 500 3.66 43.54 -2.56
C MET A 500 3.97 44.05 -1.17
N LYS A 501 4.96 44.91 -0.95
CA LYS A 501 5.39 45.35 0.39
C LYS A 501 4.32 46.11 1.18
N ASN A 502 3.41 46.80 0.51
CA ASN A 502 2.37 47.58 1.17
C ASN A 502 1.03 46.84 1.36
N GLN A 503 0.90 45.59 0.87
CA GLN A 503 -0.28 44.79 1.09
C GLN A 503 -0.19 44.09 2.46
N LYS A 504 -1.34 43.75 3.09
CA LYS A 504 -1.46 43.13 4.40
C LYS A 504 -2.21 41.78 4.37
N ILE A 505 -2.52 41.30 3.15
CA ILE A 505 -3.32 40.08 2.97
C ILE A 505 -2.45 38.86 3.12
N PHE A 506 -1.29 38.81 2.47
CA PHE A 506 -0.41 37.66 2.45
C PHE A 506 0.88 37.94 3.24
N ASP A 507 1.21 37.07 4.19
CA ASP A 507 2.50 37.05 4.87
C ASP A 507 3.57 36.40 3.97
N ASP A 508 3.19 35.32 3.25
CA ASP A 508 4.02 34.68 2.21
C ASP A 508 3.11 34.21 1.07
N LEU A 509 3.53 34.49 -0.16
CA LEU A 509 2.88 34.02 -1.39
C LEU A 509 3.95 33.59 -2.37
N LYS A 510 3.97 32.29 -2.72
CA LYS A 510 4.99 31.69 -3.57
C LYS A 510 4.36 30.89 -4.70
N LEU A 511 4.72 31.24 -5.94
CA LEU A 511 4.38 30.48 -7.14
C LEU A 511 5.52 29.48 -7.43
N ARG A 512 5.17 28.25 -7.77
CA ARG A 512 6.09 27.18 -8.14
C ARG A 512 5.70 26.58 -9.49
N VAL A 513 6.70 26.32 -10.34
CA VAL A 513 6.54 25.58 -11.60
C VAL A 513 7.67 24.55 -11.67
N GLY A 514 7.33 23.31 -11.89
CA GLY A 514 8.29 22.22 -12.00
C GLY A 514 7.98 21.31 -13.18
N TYR A 515 9.04 20.82 -13.81
CA TYR A 515 9.01 19.77 -14.81
C TYR A 515 10.07 18.73 -14.46
N GLY A 516 9.70 17.45 -14.53
CA GLY A 516 10.64 16.38 -14.26
C GLY A 516 10.32 15.14 -15.07
N VAL A 517 11.38 14.47 -15.51
CA VAL A 517 11.33 13.13 -16.10
C VAL A 517 11.87 12.14 -15.09
N THR A 518 11.15 11.07 -14.87
CA THR A 518 11.57 9.95 -14.02
C THR A 518 11.30 8.64 -14.74
N GLY A 519 12.06 7.59 -14.43
CA GLY A 519 11.87 6.26 -15.02
C GLY A 519 11.30 5.27 -14.02
N SER A 520 10.60 4.25 -14.49
CA SER A 520 10.28 3.04 -13.73
C SER A 520 10.91 1.84 -14.42
N GLN A 521 11.67 1.07 -13.65
CA GLN A 521 12.19 -0.22 -14.13
C GLN A 521 11.08 -1.28 -14.16
N PRO A 522 11.24 -2.33 -14.99
CA PRO A 522 10.40 -3.50 -14.92
C PRO A 522 10.37 -4.07 -13.49
N LYS A 523 9.23 -4.63 -13.09
CA LYS A 523 9.07 -5.26 -11.77
C LYS A 523 9.95 -6.50 -11.63
N ASP A 524 9.95 -7.35 -12.66
CA ASP A 524 10.69 -8.59 -12.69
C ASP A 524 11.98 -8.43 -13.52
N PRO A 525 13.10 -9.08 -13.15
CA PRO A 525 14.30 -9.11 -13.94
C PRO A 525 14.18 -10.04 -15.14
N PHE A 526 15.12 -9.92 -16.07
CA PHE A 526 15.30 -10.81 -17.23
C PHE A 526 14.17 -10.77 -18.28
N LEU A 527 13.30 -9.77 -18.26
CA LEU A 527 12.19 -9.67 -19.21
C LEU A 527 12.67 -9.41 -20.65
N GLY A 528 13.88 -8.87 -20.84
CA GLY A 528 14.46 -8.61 -22.15
C GLY A 528 15.15 -9.80 -22.81
N VAL A 529 15.34 -10.93 -22.09
CA VAL A 529 16.09 -12.08 -22.58
C VAL A 529 15.20 -13.30 -22.80
N ALA A 530 15.65 -14.22 -23.69
CA ALA A 530 14.98 -15.50 -23.86
C ALA A 530 15.19 -16.38 -22.64
N MET A 531 14.09 -16.81 -22.04
CA MET A 531 14.11 -17.73 -20.91
C MET A 531 13.59 -19.10 -21.32
N LEU A 532 14.09 -20.12 -20.66
CA LEU A 532 13.65 -21.50 -20.80
C LEU A 532 12.99 -21.98 -19.51
N LYS A 533 12.06 -22.89 -19.61
CA LYS A 533 11.44 -23.60 -18.49
C LYS A 533 11.32 -25.09 -18.78
N TYR A 534 11.19 -25.87 -17.71
CA TYR A 534 10.80 -27.26 -17.88
C TYR A 534 9.36 -27.35 -18.42
N GLY A 535 9.20 -28.13 -19.47
CA GLY A 535 7.92 -28.42 -20.11
C GLY A 535 7.34 -29.76 -19.65
N SER A 536 6.41 -30.27 -20.46
CA SER A 536 5.83 -31.60 -20.26
C SER A 536 6.85 -32.70 -20.52
N TYR A 537 6.53 -33.93 -20.10
CA TYR A 537 7.35 -35.08 -20.38
C TYR A 537 7.13 -35.55 -21.83
N ALA A 538 8.19 -35.90 -22.54
CA ALA A 538 8.20 -36.59 -23.82
C ALA A 538 8.74 -38.00 -23.65
N PHE A 539 8.15 -38.96 -24.38
CA PHE A 539 8.64 -40.34 -24.40
C PHE A 539 9.73 -40.49 -25.47
N VAL A 540 10.98 -40.65 -25.06
CA VAL A 540 12.13 -40.72 -25.94
C VAL A 540 12.96 -41.95 -25.59
N ASN A 541 13.22 -42.80 -26.58
CA ASN A 541 14.05 -44.01 -26.41
C ASN A 541 13.62 -44.90 -25.24
N GLY A 542 12.32 -45.12 -25.05
CA GLY A 542 11.79 -45.97 -23.99
C GLY A 542 11.68 -45.31 -22.62
N ASN A 543 12.05 -44.00 -22.46
CA ASN A 543 12.01 -43.27 -21.20
C ASN A 543 11.16 -42.00 -21.32
N TRP A 544 10.50 -41.64 -20.23
CA TRP A 544 9.88 -40.33 -20.08
C TRP A 544 10.94 -39.30 -19.65
N ILE A 545 11.18 -38.32 -20.53
CA ILE A 545 12.17 -37.26 -20.30
C ILE A 545 11.42 -35.94 -20.21
N GLN A 546 11.70 -35.16 -19.18
CA GLN A 546 11.15 -33.82 -19.06
C GLN A 546 11.77 -32.90 -20.13
N THR A 547 10.94 -32.26 -20.92
CA THR A 547 11.39 -31.33 -21.97
C THR A 547 11.79 -29.98 -21.41
N ILE A 548 12.59 -29.23 -22.17
CA ILE A 548 12.86 -27.82 -21.93
C ILE A 548 12.22 -27.04 -23.07
N VAL A 549 11.41 -26.04 -22.74
CA VAL A 549 10.65 -25.24 -23.69
C VAL A 549 10.89 -23.76 -23.47
N PRO A 550 10.70 -22.88 -24.47
CA PRO A 550 10.75 -21.44 -24.30
C PRO A 550 9.74 -20.96 -23.27
N ALA A 551 10.14 -20.02 -22.41
CA ALA A 551 9.29 -19.38 -21.40
C ALA A 551 9.06 -17.89 -21.70
N SER A 552 9.93 -17.26 -22.50
CA SER A 552 9.77 -15.89 -22.97
C SER A 552 10.49 -15.68 -24.31
N ASN A 553 10.11 -14.65 -25.02
CA ASN A 553 10.83 -14.13 -26.18
C ASN A 553 11.86 -13.07 -25.73
N PRO A 554 13.02 -12.96 -26.42
CA PRO A 554 13.93 -11.84 -26.18
C PRO A 554 13.31 -10.53 -26.69
N ASN A 555 13.59 -9.43 -25.97
CA ASN A 555 13.27 -8.09 -26.42
C ASN A 555 14.43 -7.13 -26.06
N PRO A 556 15.42 -6.96 -26.97
CA PRO A 556 16.55 -6.05 -26.73
C PRO A 556 16.15 -4.57 -26.64
N ASP A 557 15.01 -4.20 -27.23
CA ASP A 557 14.49 -2.83 -27.21
C ASP A 557 13.73 -2.48 -25.92
N LEU A 558 13.51 -3.45 -25.01
CA LEU A 558 12.82 -3.20 -23.75
C LEU A 558 13.56 -2.12 -22.94
N LYS A 559 12.83 -1.11 -22.50
CA LYS A 559 13.35 0.04 -21.78
C LYS A 559 12.50 0.44 -20.57
N TRP A 560 12.94 1.46 -19.88
CA TRP A 560 12.22 2.10 -18.79
C TRP A 560 10.83 2.61 -19.21
N GLU A 561 9.84 2.55 -18.31
CA GLU A 561 8.68 3.42 -18.44
C GLU A 561 9.11 4.85 -18.09
N GLU A 562 8.82 5.82 -18.94
CA GLU A 562 9.19 7.21 -18.73
C GLU A 562 8.00 8.03 -18.27
N LYS A 563 8.09 8.58 -17.07
CA LYS A 563 7.08 9.49 -16.53
C LYS A 563 7.53 10.94 -16.69
N LYS A 564 6.78 11.73 -17.42
CA LYS A 564 6.95 13.17 -17.64
C LYS A 564 5.87 13.93 -16.88
N GLU A 565 6.28 14.76 -15.94
CA GLU A 565 5.34 15.44 -15.05
C GLU A 565 5.60 16.95 -15.02
N THR A 566 4.54 17.74 -15.25
CA THR A 566 4.49 19.18 -15.01
C THR A 566 3.67 19.44 -13.76
N ASN A 567 4.18 20.26 -12.84
CA ASN A 567 3.47 20.70 -11.63
C ASN A 567 3.51 22.24 -11.56
N ILE A 568 2.34 22.84 -11.28
CA ILE A 568 2.21 24.28 -11.01
C ILE A 568 1.56 24.39 -9.64
N GLY A 569 2.22 25.10 -8.72
CA GLY A 569 1.77 25.19 -7.32
C GLY A 569 1.80 26.62 -6.81
N LEU A 570 0.83 26.96 -5.97
CA LEU A 570 0.73 28.22 -5.25
C LEU A 570 0.72 27.91 -3.75
N ASP A 571 1.73 28.38 -3.02
CA ASP A 571 1.78 28.33 -1.55
C ASP A 571 1.42 29.70 -1.00
N PHE A 572 0.59 29.74 0.04
CA PHE A 572 0.18 30.99 0.68
C PHE A 572 0.15 30.89 2.21
N VAL A 573 0.48 31.99 2.86
CA VAL A 573 0.32 32.22 4.30
C VAL A 573 -0.27 33.61 4.47
N SER A 574 -1.26 33.75 5.36
CA SER A 574 -1.99 34.98 5.61
C SER A 574 -2.37 35.11 7.10
N TRP A 575 -2.75 36.32 7.50
CA TRP A 575 -3.26 36.66 8.85
C TRP A 575 -2.30 36.26 9.98
N GLY A 576 -1.00 36.56 9.80
CA GLY A 576 0.03 36.19 10.79
C GLY A 576 0.18 34.68 10.98
N GLY A 577 0.01 33.89 9.91
CA GLY A 577 0.12 32.45 9.92
C GLY A 577 -1.16 31.69 10.30
N ARG A 578 -2.27 32.39 10.55
CA ARG A 578 -3.55 31.75 10.89
C ARG A 578 -4.25 31.09 9.69
N LEU A 579 -3.98 31.54 8.48
CA LEU A 579 -4.41 30.89 7.26
C LEU A 579 -3.17 30.50 6.46
N SER A 580 -3.07 29.22 6.10
CA SER A 580 -1.98 28.72 5.25
C SER A 580 -2.48 27.61 4.37
N GLY A 581 -1.84 27.44 3.21
CA GLY A 581 -2.24 26.35 2.32
C GLY A 581 -1.40 26.27 1.06
N SER A 582 -1.76 25.31 0.23
CA SER A 582 -1.20 25.13 -1.10
C SER A 582 -2.29 24.69 -2.08
N ILE A 583 -2.16 25.10 -3.32
CA ILE A 583 -2.95 24.65 -4.46
C ILE A 583 -1.97 24.17 -5.51
N ASP A 584 -2.08 22.92 -5.93
CA ASP A 584 -1.22 22.32 -6.94
C ASP A 584 -2.07 21.80 -8.11
N TYR A 585 -1.66 22.09 -9.33
CA TYR A 585 -2.11 21.44 -10.56
C TYR A 585 -1.00 20.57 -11.11
N TYR A 586 -1.30 19.35 -11.51
CA TYR A 586 -0.32 18.47 -12.16
C TYR A 586 -0.88 17.84 -13.43
N ASN A 587 0.02 17.63 -14.38
CA ASN A 587 -0.19 16.77 -15.55
C ASN A 587 0.99 15.83 -15.67
N ARG A 588 0.68 14.53 -15.74
CA ARG A 588 1.63 13.42 -15.72
C ARG A 588 1.32 12.49 -16.88
N ASP A 589 2.25 12.34 -17.79
CA ASP A 589 2.21 11.34 -18.85
C ASP A 589 3.23 10.25 -18.55
N VAL A 590 2.83 8.99 -18.68
CA VAL A 590 3.69 7.81 -18.59
C VAL A 590 3.74 7.18 -19.95
N ASP A 591 4.90 7.26 -20.59
CA ASP A 591 5.16 6.74 -21.92
C ASP A 591 5.89 5.40 -21.84
N GLY A 592 5.62 4.50 -22.80
CA GLY A 592 6.27 3.21 -22.90
C GLY A 592 5.87 2.27 -21.77
N LEU A 593 4.58 2.20 -21.46
CA LEU A 593 4.03 1.25 -20.49
C LEU A 593 4.51 -0.18 -20.80
N ILE A 594 5.03 -0.87 -19.79
CA ILE A 594 5.50 -2.26 -19.95
C ILE A 594 4.33 -3.20 -19.71
N TYR A 595 3.99 -3.97 -20.72
CA TYR A 595 2.98 -5.02 -20.59
C TYR A 595 3.21 -6.16 -21.60
N GLU A 596 2.45 -7.23 -21.48
CA GLU A 596 2.61 -8.45 -22.26
C GLU A 596 1.77 -8.41 -23.53
N TYR A 597 2.44 -8.43 -24.66
CA TYR A 597 1.81 -8.50 -25.97
C TYR A 597 1.70 -9.94 -26.47
N GLY A 598 0.56 -10.30 -27.06
CA GLY A 598 0.42 -11.51 -27.86
C GLY A 598 1.21 -11.37 -29.17
N VAL A 599 2.00 -12.37 -29.50
CA VAL A 599 2.79 -12.42 -30.74
C VAL A 599 2.59 -13.76 -31.46
N PRO A 600 2.63 -13.79 -32.80
CA PRO A 600 2.45 -15.04 -33.55
C PRO A 600 3.60 -16.02 -33.31
N THR A 601 3.28 -17.30 -33.21
CA THR A 601 4.22 -18.41 -33.15
C THR A 601 3.93 -19.39 -34.30
N PRO A 602 4.87 -19.63 -35.26
CA PRO A 602 6.12 -18.90 -35.49
C PRO A 602 5.89 -17.50 -36.06
N PRO A 603 6.88 -16.61 -36.14
CA PRO A 603 8.31 -16.89 -35.96
C PRO A 603 8.80 -16.81 -34.50
N ASN A 604 7.99 -16.30 -33.57
CA ASN A 604 8.39 -16.21 -32.15
C ASN A 604 8.43 -17.62 -31.52
N LEU A 605 9.31 -17.79 -30.54
CA LEU A 605 9.45 -19.05 -29.80
C LEU A 605 8.36 -19.23 -28.74
N TYR A 606 7.78 -18.13 -28.27
CA TYR A 606 6.72 -18.08 -27.26
C TYR A 606 5.63 -17.12 -27.75
N ASN A 607 4.38 -17.39 -27.39
CA ASN A 607 3.23 -16.64 -27.91
C ASN A 607 2.99 -15.27 -27.29
N LYS A 608 3.87 -14.84 -26.39
CA LYS A 608 3.83 -13.55 -25.69
C LYS A 608 5.21 -12.94 -25.57
N THR A 609 5.28 -11.60 -25.54
CA THR A 609 6.52 -10.87 -25.29
C THR A 609 6.25 -9.65 -24.44
N MET A 610 7.17 -9.35 -23.51
CA MET A 610 7.12 -8.11 -22.75
C MET A 610 7.72 -6.97 -23.58
N ALA A 611 6.98 -5.88 -23.73
CA ALA A 611 7.44 -4.74 -24.53
C ALA A 611 6.88 -3.42 -24.00
N ASN A 612 7.53 -2.33 -24.40
CA ASN A 612 7.06 -0.98 -24.14
C ASN A 612 6.03 -0.56 -25.19
N GLY A 613 4.83 -0.34 -24.74
CA GLY A 613 3.78 0.18 -25.60
C GLY A 613 2.77 0.99 -24.79
N GLY A 614 2.14 1.95 -25.47
CA GLY A 614 1.11 2.75 -24.86
C GLY A 614 1.59 3.92 -24.01
N THR A 615 0.62 4.77 -23.73
CA THR A 615 0.78 6.00 -22.94
C THR A 615 -0.43 6.17 -22.02
N MET A 616 -0.20 6.50 -20.76
CA MET A 616 -1.24 6.80 -19.77
C MET A 616 -1.08 8.24 -19.29
N ARG A 617 -2.18 8.95 -19.11
CA ARG A 617 -2.21 10.31 -18.57
C ARG A 617 -2.96 10.36 -17.24
N ASN A 618 -2.36 11.01 -16.26
CA ASN A 618 -2.99 11.44 -15.01
C ASN A 618 -2.86 12.94 -14.86
N ARG A 619 -3.96 13.63 -14.60
CA ARG A 619 -3.97 15.07 -14.30
C ARG A 619 -4.93 15.36 -13.16
N GLY A 620 -4.62 16.40 -12.39
CA GLY A 620 -5.46 16.71 -11.26
C GLY A 620 -5.13 18.01 -10.56
N VAL A 621 -5.97 18.30 -9.58
CA VAL A 621 -5.83 19.46 -8.69
C VAL A 621 -5.79 18.96 -7.26
N GLU A 622 -4.87 19.51 -6.48
CA GLU A 622 -4.70 19.23 -5.06
C GLU A 622 -4.79 20.54 -4.27
N VAL A 623 -5.57 20.54 -3.19
CA VAL A 623 -5.75 21.70 -2.31
C VAL A 623 -5.52 21.26 -0.88
N LEU A 624 -4.70 22.00 -0.15
CA LEU A 624 -4.52 21.91 1.29
C LEU A 624 -4.75 23.29 1.88
N VAL A 625 -5.65 23.41 2.85
CA VAL A 625 -5.89 24.66 3.58
C VAL A 625 -5.95 24.39 5.06
N THR A 626 -5.14 25.10 5.84
CA THR A 626 -5.17 25.11 7.30
C THR A 626 -5.59 26.48 7.79
N VAL A 627 -6.57 26.51 8.66
CA VAL A 627 -7.07 27.74 9.32
C VAL A 627 -6.97 27.57 10.82
N VAL A 628 -6.55 28.61 11.53
CA VAL A 628 -6.61 28.73 12.99
C VAL A 628 -7.60 29.84 13.33
N PRO A 629 -8.92 29.54 13.35
CA PRO A 629 -9.95 30.57 13.52
C PRO A 629 -9.85 31.27 14.87
N VAL A 630 -9.53 30.50 15.90
CA VAL A 630 -9.43 30.99 17.28
C VAL A 630 -8.11 30.52 17.88
N GLN A 631 -7.35 31.47 18.42
CA GLN A 631 -6.15 31.20 19.20
C GLN A 631 -6.02 32.24 20.30
N ASN A 632 -6.15 31.80 21.54
CA ASN A 632 -5.90 32.62 22.72
C ASN A 632 -5.11 31.82 23.78
N LYS A 633 -4.96 32.33 24.99
CA LYS A 633 -4.14 31.70 26.04
C LYS A 633 -4.66 30.31 26.43
N ASP A 634 -5.99 30.14 26.48
CA ASP A 634 -6.62 28.94 27.03
C ASP A 634 -7.26 28.06 25.94
N PHE A 635 -7.52 28.59 24.75
CA PHE A 635 -8.24 27.89 23.69
C PHE A 635 -7.58 28.11 22.32
N GLU A 636 -7.36 27.00 21.61
CA GLU A 636 -6.91 26.99 20.21
C GLU A 636 -7.79 26.03 19.42
N TRP A 637 -8.29 26.52 18.26
CA TRP A 637 -8.92 25.67 17.27
C TRP A 637 -8.15 25.77 15.96
N SER A 638 -7.66 24.64 15.49
CA SER A 638 -7.04 24.48 14.18
C SER A 638 -7.85 23.52 13.33
N THR A 639 -8.14 23.91 12.11
CA THR A 639 -8.87 23.08 11.15
C THR A 639 -8.12 23.00 9.84
N THR A 640 -8.00 21.79 9.27
CA THR A 640 -7.30 21.53 8.01
C THR A 640 -8.20 20.77 7.05
N GLY A 641 -8.44 21.34 5.88
CA GLY A 641 -9.11 20.70 4.77
C GLY A 641 -8.12 20.24 3.71
N THR A 642 -8.34 19.04 3.18
CA THR A 642 -7.63 18.52 2.01
C THR A 642 -8.64 18.15 0.93
N PHE A 643 -8.32 18.45 -0.30
CA PHE A 643 -9.11 18.06 -1.47
C PHE A 643 -8.16 17.65 -2.59
N SER A 644 -8.52 16.59 -3.32
CA SER A 644 -7.78 16.18 -4.51
C SER A 644 -8.72 15.58 -5.55
N LEU A 645 -8.54 16.03 -6.78
CA LEU A 645 -9.22 15.51 -7.97
C LEU A 645 -8.17 14.88 -8.86
N ASN A 646 -8.44 13.66 -9.36
CA ASN A 646 -7.59 12.96 -10.31
C ASN A 646 -8.42 12.45 -11.49
N SER A 647 -7.93 12.67 -12.70
CA SER A 647 -8.47 12.13 -13.96
C SER A 647 -7.43 11.23 -14.57
N ASN A 648 -7.75 9.94 -14.73
CA ASN A 648 -6.92 8.95 -15.38
C ASN A 648 -7.45 8.68 -16.79
N LYS A 649 -6.55 8.55 -17.78
CA LYS A 649 -6.91 8.24 -19.16
C LYS A 649 -5.81 7.44 -19.84
N LEU A 650 -6.17 6.31 -20.48
CA LEU A 650 -5.30 5.61 -21.41
C LEU A 650 -5.30 6.36 -22.75
N ILE A 651 -4.12 6.76 -23.21
CA ILE A 651 -3.96 7.55 -24.46
C ILE A 651 -3.65 6.62 -25.63
N SER A 652 -2.87 5.57 -25.41
CA SER A 652 -2.45 4.62 -26.45
C SER A 652 -2.11 3.27 -25.81
N LEU A 653 -2.29 2.19 -26.55
CA LEU A 653 -1.76 0.83 -26.26
C LEU A 653 -0.59 0.48 -27.16
N SER A 654 -0.25 1.32 -28.14
CA SER A 654 0.83 1.08 -29.11
C SER A 654 2.07 1.88 -28.77
N GLY A 655 3.23 1.25 -28.86
CA GLY A 655 4.53 1.87 -28.81
C GLY A 655 5.09 2.24 -30.19
N SER A 656 6.36 2.62 -30.23
CA SER A 656 7.07 2.92 -31.49
C SER A 656 7.33 1.64 -32.32
N ILE A 657 7.66 0.55 -31.66
CA ILE A 657 8.04 -0.73 -32.27
C ILE A 657 6.85 -1.69 -32.25
N PHE A 658 6.28 -1.93 -31.06
CA PHE A 658 5.14 -2.82 -30.89
C PHE A 658 3.84 -2.05 -31.09
N LYS A 659 3.02 -2.50 -32.04
CA LYS A 659 1.70 -1.98 -32.30
C LYS A 659 0.68 -2.96 -31.75
N SER A 660 -0.31 -2.47 -31.02
CA SER A 660 -1.48 -3.26 -30.65
C SER A 660 -2.46 -3.27 -31.81
N ASP A 661 -2.95 -4.42 -32.19
CA ASP A 661 -4.02 -4.56 -33.19
C ASP A 661 -5.38 -4.15 -32.62
N TYR A 662 -5.47 -4.04 -31.30
CA TYR A 662 -6.69 -3.69 -30.58
C TYR A 662 -6.49 -2.40 -29.80
N ASP A 663 -7.54 -1.63 -29.65
CA ASP A 663 -7.59 -0.40 -28.83
C ASP A 663 -8.03 -0.69 -27.38
N TYR A 664 -8.27 -1.96 -27.03
CA TYR A 664 -8.64 -2.40 -25.68
C TYR A 664 -8.08 -3.78 -25.34
N PHE A 665 -8.13 -4.11 -24.05
CA PHE A 665 -8.04 -5.47 -23.52
C PHE A 665 -8.93 -5.60 -22.27
N ASN A 666 -9.43 -6.82 -22.03
CA ASN A 666 -10.19 -7.14 -20.84
C ASN A 666 -9.26 -7.68 -19.74
N THR A 667 -9.61 -7.41 -18.48
CA THR A 667 -8.82 -7.82 -17.31
C THR A 667 -9.67 -7.82 -16.05
N GLY A 668 -9.05 -8.19 -14.92
CA GLY A 668 -9.76 -8.39 -13.67
C GLY A 668 -10.64 -9.63 -13.74
N THR A 669 -10.99 -10.17 -12.60
CA THR A 669 -11.86 -11.34 -12.50
C THR A 669 -13.02 -11.05 -11.58
N VAL A 670 -14.19 -11.54 -11.94
CA VAL A 670 -15.36 -11.64 -11.08
C VAL A 670 -15.87 -13.08 -11.18
N GLU A 671 -16.15 -13.64 -10.02
CA GLU A 671 -16.62 -15.01 -9.89
C GLU A 671 -18.06 -15.04 -9.38
N TYR A 672 -18.89 -15.83 -10.04
CA TYR A 672 -20.29 -16.05 -9.69
C TYR A 672 -20.71 -17.47 -10.04
N SER A 673 -21.27 -18.16 -9.07
CA SER A 673 -21.78 -19.55 -9.26
C SER A 673 -20.78 -20.50 -9.94
N GLY A 674 -19.47 -20.39 -9.58
CA GLY A 674 -18.41 -21.22 -10.18
C GLY A 674 -17.97 -20.81 -11.59
N GLN A 675 -18.52 -19.72 -12.15
CA GLN A 675 -18.09 -19.14 -13.42
C GLN A 675 -17.14 -17.95 -13.16
N VAL A 676 -16.17 -17.77 -14.03
CA VAL A 676 -15.20 -16.67 -13.98
C VAL A 676 -15.36 -15.82 -15.24
N ALA A 677 -15.50 -14.52 -15.06
CA ALA A 677 -15.58 -13.56 -16.16
C ALA A 677 -14.61 -12.37 -15.95
N ASP A 678 -14.24 -11.72 -17.05
CA ASP A 678 -13.53 -10.43 -16.98
C ASP A 678 -14.46 -9.34 -16.46
N SER A 679 -14.00 -8.60 -15.45
CA SER A 679 -14.79 -7.53 -14.82
C SER A 679 -14.48 -6.14 -15.37
N HIS A 680 -13.36 -5.96 -16.06
CA HIS A 680 -12.89 -4.65 -16.51
C HIS A 680 -12.51 -4.67 -17.99
N ARG A 681 -12.70 -3.51 -18.64
CA ARG A 681 -12.11 -3.20 -19.95
C ARG A 681 -11.19 -1.99 -19.82
N VAL A 682 -9.95 -2.16 -20.23
CA VAL A 682 -8.96 -1.08 -20.39
C VAL A 682 -8.95 -0.69 -21.86
N GLN A 683 -9.42 0.52 -22.18
CA GLN A 683 -9.64 0.99 -23.55
C GLN A 683 -8.99 2.34 -23.79
N VAL A 684 -8.43 2.54 -24.99
CA VAL A 684 -7.86 3.82 -25.44
C VAL A 684 -8.95 4.90 -25.44
N GLY A 685 -8.61 6.04 -24.87
CA GLY A 685 -9.54 7.15 -24.69
C GLY A 685 -10.32 7.14 -23.39
N GLU A 686 -10.27 6.04 -22.60
CA GLU A 686 -11.04 5.83 -21.39
C GLU A 686 -10.17 5.72 -20.13
N SER A 687 -10.84 5.70 -18.97
CA SER A 687 -10.23 5.40 -17.67
C SER A 687 -9.93 3.90 -17.55
N ILE A 688 -8.81 3.55 -16.90
CA ILE A 688 -8.44 2.13 -16.70
C ILE A 688 -9.30 1.39 -15.68
N GLY A 689 -10.15 2.08 -14.93
CA GLY A 689 -11.01 1.49 -13.90
C GLY A 689 -12.43 1.17 -14.36
N ASN A 690 -12.70 1.14 -15.67
CA ASN A 690 -14.04 0.88 -16.20
C ASN A 690 -14.45 -0.57 -15.99
N PHE A 691 -15.59 -0.78 -15.32
CA PHE A 691 -16.29 -2.05 -15.26
C PHE A 691 -16.97 -2.32 -16.60
N TYR A 692 -16.90 -3.56 -17.08
CA TYR A 692 -17.39 -3.93 -18.38
C TYR A 692 -18.22 -5.21 -18.32
N GLY A 693 -19.53 -5.08 -18.46
CA GLY A 693 -20.49 -6.16 -18.28
C GLY A 693 -21.81 -5.87 -19.00
N PHE A 694 -22.79 -6.75 -18.84
CA PHE A 694 -24.13 -6.56 -19.39
C PHE A 694 -24.86 -5.45 -18.66
N LYS A 695 -25.61 -4.64 -19.41
CA LYS A 695 -26.41 -3.56 -18.87
C LYS A 695 -27.83 -4.00 -18.67
N VAL A 696 -28.24 -4.16 -17.42
CA VAL A 696 -29.62 -4.42 -17.00
C VAL A 696 -30.29 -3.09 -16.67
N VAL A 697 -31.50 -2.87 -17.15
CA VAL A 697 -32.23 -1.62 -17.00
C VAL A 697 -33.55 -1.80 -16.22
N ASP A 698 -34.10 -3.01 -16.20
CA ASP A 698 -35.38 -3.29 -15.54
C ASP A 698 -35.59 -4.81 -15.33
N VAL A 699 -36.77 -5.19 -14.81
CA VAL A 699 -37.28 -6.56 -14.77
C VAL A 699 -38.69 -6.63 -15.40
N ASP A 700 -38.98 -7.77 -16.00
CA ASP A 700 -40.31 -8.07 -16.56
C ASP A 700 -41.32 -8.46 -15.45
N SER A 701 -42.58 -8.77 -15.83
CA SER A 701 -43.63 -9.15 -14.88
C SER A 701 -43.37 -10.46 -14.12
N GLU A 702 -42.39 -11.24 -14.52
CA GLU A 702 -41.95 -12.48 -13.88
C GLU A 702 -40.61 -12.31 -13.10
N GLY A 703 -40.09 -11.07 -13.00
CA GLY A 703 -38.87 -10.76 -12.26
C GLY A 703 -37.59 -11.17 -13.02
N ARG A 704 -37.63 -11.30 -14.35
CA ARG A 704 -36.45 -11.59 -15.16
C ARG A 704 -35.88 -10.31 -15.73
N TRP A 705 -34.55 -10.30 -15.95
CA TRP A 705 -33.83 -9.14 -16.46
C TRP A 705 -34.34 -8.64 -17.82
N ILE A 706 -34.39 -7.32 -17.98
CA ILE A 706 -34.50 -6.62 -19.25
C ILE A 706 -33.16 -5.94 -19.51
N TYR A 707 -32.49 -6.34 -20.60
CA TYR A 707 -31.19 -5.84 -20.97
C TYR A 707 -31.29 -4.72 -22.00
N GLU A 708 -30.25 -3.88 -22.04
CA GLU A 708 -29.96 -2.99 -23.13
C GLU A 708 -28.84 -3.63 -24.00
N ASP A 709 -29.12 -3.89 -25.27
CA ASP A 709 -28.16 -4.44 -26.21
C ASP A 709 -27.19 -3.37 -26.76
N ARG A 710 -26.26 -3.78 -27.66
CA ARG A 710 -25.29 -2.89 -28.31
C ARG A 710 -25.89 -1.74 -29.11
N ASN A 711 -27.16 -1.83 -29.51
CA ASN A 711 -27.87 -0.83 -30.30
C ASN A 711 -28.70 0.11 -29.42
N GLY A 712 -28.76 -0.16 -28.12
CA GLY A 712 -29.63 0.55 -27.16
C GLY A 712 -31.06 0.06 -27.15
N GLU A 713 -31.35 -1.12 -27.75
CA GLU A 713 -32.66 -1.73 -27.71
C GLU A 713 -32.88 -2.55 -26.44
N LEU A 714 -34.10 -2.53 -25.93
CA LEU A 714 -34.45 -3.29 -24.72
C LEU A 714 -34.84 -4.72 -25.13
N VAL A 715 -34.16 -5.69 -24.59
CA VAL A 715 -34.31 -7.11 -24.91
C VAL A 715 -34.64 -7.91 -23.65
N ASN A 716 -35.68 -8.73 -23.70
CA ASN A 716 -36.07 -9.59 -22.57
C ASN A 716 -35.05 -10.70 -22.34
N TYR A 717 -34.98 -11.18 -21.08
CA TYR A 717 -34.07 -12.25 -20.65
C TYR A 717 -33.97 -13.44 -21.59
N LYS A 718 -35.12 -13.95 -22.10
CA LYS A 718 -35.17 -15.15 -22.93
C LYS A 718 -34.66 -14.92 -24.36
N ASP A 719 -34.70 -13.69 -24.84
CA ASP A 719 -34.32 -13.31 -26.18
C ASP A 719 -32.90 -12.74 -26.28
N PHE A 720 -32.29 -12.44 -25.12
CA PHE A 720 -30.96 -11.86 -25.03
C PHE A 720 -29.87 -12.91 -25.25
N THR A 721 -28.98 -12.65 -26.19
CA THR A 721 -28.02 -13.64 -26.67
C THR A 721 -26.73 -13.73 -25.82
N HIS A 722 -26.54 -12.81 -24.90
CA HIS A 722 -25.30 -12.67 -24.09
C HIS A 722 -24.02 -12.56 -24.93
N ALA A 723 -24.13 -11.97 -26.13
CA ALA A 723 -22.98 -11.78 -27.00
C ALA A 723 -21.96 -10.80 -26.34
N PRO A 724 -20.65 -11.05 -26.48
CA PRO A 724 -19.63 -10.16 -25.91
C PRO A 724 -19.74 -8.69 -26.33
N GLU A 725 -20.31 -8.46 -27.52
CA GLU A 725 -20.53 -7.14 -28.10
C GLU A 725 -21.67 -6.35 -27.43
N ASP A 726 -22.57 -7.04 -26.70
CA ASP A 726 -23.67 -6.43 -25.94
C ASP A 726 -23.28 -5.97 -24.55
N LYS A 727 -21.98 -6.10 -24.23
CA LYS A 727 -21.44 -5.55 -22.98
C LYS A 727 -21.16 -4.04 -23.09
N HIS A 728 -21.39 -3.34 -21.99
CA HIS A 728 -21.22 -1.90 -21.87
C HIS A 728 -20.22 -1.55 -20.76
N VAL A 729 -19.72 -0.32 -20.73
CA VAL A 729 -19.12 0.26 -19.54
C VAL A 729 -20.26 0.52 -18.55
N ILE A 730 -20.30 -0.25 -17.46
CA ILE A 730 -21.37 -0.23 -16.47
C ILE A 730 -20.99 0.48 -15.16
N GLY A 731 -19.79 1.00 -15.06
CA GLY A 731 -19.29 1.75 -13.92
C GLY A 731 -17.79 1.98 -13.98
N ASN A 732 -17.25 2.67 -12.96
CA ASN A 732 -15.82 2.91 -12.81
C ASN A 732 -15.41 2.83 -11.34
N GLY A 733 -14.41 2.00 -11.01
CA GLY A 733 -13.93 1.76 -9.67
C GLY A 733 -12.88 2.77 -9.15
N LEU A 734 -12.47 3.76 -9.95
CA LEU A 734 -11.49 4.76 -9.53
C LEU A 734 -12.17 6.02 -9.00
N PRO A 735 -12.00 6.39 -7.73
CA PRO A 735 -12.52 7.63 -7.20
C PRO A 735 -12.02 8.84 -7.98
N LYS A 736 -12.94 9.73 -8.38
CA LYS A 736 -12.62 10.97 -9.09
C LYS A 736 -12.02 12.01 -8.15
N TRP A 737 -12.50 12.08 -6.91
CA TRP A 737 -11.98 13.00 -5.92
C TRP A 737 -12.01 12.45 -4.49
N TYR A 738 -11.09 12.96 -3.68
CA TYR A 738 -10.95 12.65 -2.27
C TYR A 738 -11.02 13.95 -1.47
N ALA A 739 -11.57 13.87 -0.28
CA ALA A 739 -11.54 14.96 0.69
C ALA A 739 -11.15 14.46 2.08
N GLY A 740 -10.51 15.34 2.84
CA GLY A 740 -10.20 15.14 4.25
C GLY A 740 -10.50 16.39 5.04
N TRP A 741 -10.98 16.22 6.26
CA TRP A 741 -11.23 17.33 7.17
C TRP A 741 -10.79 16.95 8.58
N ASN A 742 -9.80 17.69 9.08
CA ASN A 742 -9.15 17.44 10.35
C ASN A 742 -9.34 18.63 11.27
N ASN A 743 -9.83 18.39 12.48
CA ASN A 743 -10.03 19.41 13.50
C ASN A 743 -9.25 19.05 14.75
N THR A 744 -8.53 20.03 15.28
CA THR A 744 -7.84 19.95 16.58
C THR A 744 -8.30 21.12 17.43
N LEU A 745 -8.91 20.80 18.56
CA LEU A 745 -9.32 21.78 19.57
C LEU A 745 -8.50 21.54 20.83
N ARG A 746 -7.91 22.58 21.36
CA ARG A 746 -7.19 22.55 22.65
C ARG A 746 -7.83 23.55 23.60
N TYR A 747 -8.21 23.09 24.77
CA TYR A 747 -8.73 23.93 25.84
C TYR A 747 -7.98 23.62 27.13
N LYS A 748 -7.07 24.52 27.53
CA LYS A 748 -6.14 24.29 28.66
C LYS A 748 -5.41 22.96 28.47
N ASN A 749 -5.70 21.99 29.34
CA ASN A 749 -5.06 20.68 29.36
C ASN A 749 -5.81 19.62 28.52
N PHE A 750 -6.98 19.96 27.98
CA PHE A 750 -7.74 19.06 27.12
C PHE A 750 -7.39 19.28 25.65
N ASP A 751 -7.32 18.20 24.89
CA ASP A 751 -7.29 18.23 23.44
C ASP A 751 -8.33 17.27 22.85
N LEU A 752 -9.04 17.75 21.82
CA LEU A 752 -9.96 16.97 21.02
C LEU A 752 -9.48 16.98 19.57
N ASN A 753 -9.32 15.79 18.99
CA ASN A 753 -8.97 15.63 17.58
C ASN A 753 -10.08 14.87 16.87
N VAL A 754 -10.55 15.39 15.74
CA VAL A 754 -11.53 14.75 14.88
C VAL A 754 -10.98 14.70 13.47
N THR A 755 -10.86 13.50 12.91
CA THR A 755 -10.40 13.26 11.52
C THR A 755 -11.54 12.65 10.73
N MET A 756 -11.88 13.29 9.61
CA MET A 756 -12.90 12.84 8.66
C MET A 756 -12.27 12.70 7.28
N ARG A 757 -12.79 11.77 6.48
CA ARG A 757 -12.38 11.63 5.08
C ARG A 757 -13.47 11.01 4.23
N GLY A 758 -13.36 11.22 2.92
CA GLY A 758 -14.25 10.63 1.93
C GLY A 758 -13.56 10.41 0.60
N ALA A 759 -14.18 9.55 -0.19
CA ALA A 759 -13.86 9.29 -1.59
C ALA A 759 -15.17 9.29 -2.38
N PHE A 760 -15.15 9.83 -3.60
CA PHE A 760 -16.37 10.14 -4.32
C PHE A 760 -16.20 9.99 -5.84
N GLY A 761 -17.34 9.78 -6.51
CA GLY A 761 -17.45 9.67 -7.96
C GLY A 761 -16.92 8.35 -8.48
N PHE A 762 -17.15 7.25 -7.78
CA PHE A 762 -16.80 5.91 -8.19
C PHE A 762 -17.85 4.88 -7.82
N GLN A 763 -17.77 3.71 -8.41
CA GLN A 763 -18.63 2.57 -8.13
C GLN A 763 -17.81 1.39 -7.60
N ILE A 764 -18.53 0.41 -7.05
CA ILE A 764 -17.98 -0.88 -6.60
C ILE A 764 -18.83 -2.03 -7.17
N ILE A 765 -18.16 -3.16 -7.45
CA ILE A 765 -18.86 -4.40 -7.77
C ILE A 765 -19.25 -5.08 -6.44
N ASN A 766 -20.54 -5.27 -6.22
CA ASN A 766 -21.04 -5.99 -5.05
C ASN A 766 -21.17 -7.49 -5.36
N GLY A 767 -20.03 -8.20 -5.28
CA GLY A 767 -19.99 -9.65 -5.49
C GLY A 767 -20.80 -10.43 -4.45
N GLY A 768 -20.97 -9.90 -3.23
CA GLY A 768 -21.83 -10.50 -2.21
C GLY A 768 -23.29 -10.54 -2.64
N ARG A 769 -23.83 -9.43 -3.13
CA ARG A 769 -25.20 -9.40 -3.66
C ARG A 769 -25.34 -10.31 -4.88
N MET A 770 -24.42 -10.25 -5.82
CA MET A 770 -24.44 -11.08 -7.03
C MET A 770 -24.52 -12.59 -6.72
N ASN A 771 -23.81 -13.05 -5.67
CA ASN A 771 -23.79 -14.45 -5.28
C ASN A 771 -24.90 -14.83 -4.30
N TYR A 772 -25.32 -13.95 -3.39
CA TYR A 772 -26.21 -14.32 -2.28
C TYR A 772 -27.65 -13.75 -2.41
N GLU A 773 -27.96 -12.92 -3.41
CA GLU A 773 -29.32 -12.48 -3.72
C GLU A 773 -30.00 -13.34 -4.81
N ASN A 774 -29.24 -14.20 -5.52
CA ASN A 774 -29.81 -15.02 -6.56
C ASN A 774 -30.42 -16.31 -5.99
N VAL A 775 -31.74 -16.52 -6.19
CA VAL A 775 -32.48 -17.69 -5.68
C VAL A 775 -32.19 -18.98 -6.42
N LYS A 776 -31.64 -18.90 -7.64
CA LYS A 776 -31.26 -20.08 -8.45
C LYS A 776 -29.97 -20.73 -7.98
N ASN A 777 -29.16 -20.01 -7.24
CA ASN A 777 -27.96 -20.56 -6.63
C ASN A 777 -28.29 -21.75 -5.72
N SER A 778 -27.30 -22.49 -5.31
CA SER A 778 -27.45 -23.72 -4.49
C SER A 778 -28.39 -23.53 -3.31
N ARG A 779 -29.54 -24.18 -3.31
CA ARG A 779 -30.60 -24.04 -2.28
C ARG A 779 -30.15 -24.40 -0.88
N PHE A 780 -29.06 -25.13 -0.72
CA PHE A 780 -28.47 -25.49 0.56
C PHE A 780 -27.57 -24.40 1.17
N GLU A 781 -27.27 -23.34 0.41
CA GLU A 781 -26.44 -22.21 0.87
C GLU A 781 -27.30 -21.08 1.43
N ASN A 782 -26.75 -20.33 2.38
CA ASN A 782 -27.43 -19.15 2.94
C ASN A 782 -27.55 -18.01 1.92
N ARG A 783 -28.44 -17.07 2.17
CA ARG A 783 -28.75 -15.92 1.33
C ARG A 783 -28.73 -14.63 2.12
N LEU A 784 -28.52 -13.51 1.42
CA LEU A 784 -28.84 -12.18 1.96
C LEU A 784 -30.36 -12.04 2.14
N LYS A 785 -30.79 -11.31 3.16
CA LYS A 785 -32.22 -11.00 3.35
C LYS A 785 -32.84 -10.25 2.18
N SER A 786 -32.00 -9.47 1.45
CA SER A 786 -32.40 -8.76 0.25
C SER A 786 -32.80 -9.67 -0.93
N VAL A 787 -32.64 -10.99 -0.82
CA VAL A 787 -33.21 -11.95 -1.78
C VAL A 787 -34.74 -11.80 -1.93
N ASN A 788 -35.42 -11.30 -0.89
CA ASN A 788 -36.85 -11.04 -0.86
C ASN A 788 -37.24 -9.64 -1.31
N ASP A 789 -36.28 -8.76 -1.60
CA ASP A 789 -36.52 -7.39 -1.99
C ASP A 789 -37.02 -7.27 -3.44
N LEU A 790 -37.76 -6.23 -3.72
CA LEU A 790 -38.23 -5.94 -5.07
C LEU A 790 -37.10 -5.31 -5.90
N VAL A 791 -36.69 -5.97 -6.94
CA VAL A 791 -35.73 -5.48 -7.92
C VAL A 791 -36.40 -4.33 -8.70
N PHE A 792 -35.72 -3.19 -8.79
CA PHE A 792 -36.23 -1.93 -9.33
C PHE A 792 -37.59 -1.50 -8.72
N GLY A 793 -37.93 -1.99 -7.50
CA GLY A 793 -39.20 -1.72 -6.82
C GLY A 793 -40.41 -2.39 -7.45
N LYS A 794 -40.22 -3.43 -8.29
CA LYS A 794 -41.29 -4.06 -9.07
C LYS A 794 -41.58 -5.51 -8.67
N HIS A 795 -40.60 -6.39 -8.84
CA HIS A 795 -40.73 -7.83 -8.60
C HIS A 795 -39.48 -8.37 -7.92
N THR A 796 -39.60 -9.45 -7.16
CA THR A 796 -38.45 -10.22 -6.70
C THR A 796 -37.75 -10.87 -7.92
N LEU A 797 -36.45 -11.11 -7.81
CA LEU A 797 -35.70 -11.77 -8.88
C LEU A 797 -36.26 -13.18 -9.14
N SER A 798 -36.50 -13.49 -10.41
CA SER A 798 -37.03 -14.79 -10.83
C SER A 798 -36.02 -15.92 -10.55
N PRO A 799 -36.48 -17.10 -10.09
CA PRO A 799 -35.63 -18.29 -9.98
C PRO A 799 -35.15 -18.86 -11.33
N GLU A 800 -35.67 -18.33 -12.44
CA GLU A 800 -35.16 -18.68 -13.78
C GLU A 800 -33.86 -17.95 -14.14
N VAL A 801 -33.59 -16.81 -13.49
CA VAL A 801 -32.43 -15.96 -13.79
C VAL A 801 -31.14 -16.60 -13.29
N GLU A 802 -30.21 -16.84 -14.20
CA GLU A 802 -28.84 -17.31 -13.84
C GLU A 802 -28.05 -16.20 -13.14
N PRO A 803 -27.22 -16.54 -12.16
CA PRO A 803 -26.21 -15.60 -11.64
C PRO A 803 -25.30 -15.11 -12.77
N GLU A 804 -25.13 -13.81 -12.87
CA GLU A 804 -24.22 -13.20 -13.86
C GLU A 804 -23.70 -11.84 -13.41
N PHE A 805 -22.60 -11.41 -14.00
CA PHE A 805 -22.05 -10.08 -13.79
C PHE A 805 -22.75 -9.05 -14.69
N ASN A 806 -23.54 -8.16 -14.07
CA ASN A 806 -24.26 -7.11 -14.76
C ASN A 806 -24.33 -5.80 -13.95
N SER A 807 -24.92 -4.75 -14.55
CA SER A 807 -24.96 -3.41 -13.97
C SER A 807 -25.78 -3.29 -12.68
N TYR A 808 -26.71 -4.20 -12.38
CA TYR A 808 -27.50 -4.19 -11.15
C TYR A 808 -26.64 -4.36 -9.89
N TYR A 809 -25.53 -5.10 -10.02
CA TYR A 809 -24.59 -5.35 -8.92
C TYR A 809 -23.42 -4.36 -8.87
N VAL A 810 -23.48 -3.29 -9.66
CA VAL A 810 -22.55 -2.16 -9.61
C VAL A 810 -23.19 -1.02 -8.84
N GLU A 811 -22.65 -0.72 -7.69
CA GLU A 811 -23.21 0.21 -6.71
C GLU A 811 -22.35 1.46 -6.55
N ASP A 812 -22.96 2.54 -6.08
CA ASP A 812 -22.25 3.74 -5.67
C ASP A 812 -21.27 3.43 -4.53
N GLY A 813 -20.01 3.78 -4.74
CA GLY A 813 -18.92 3.60 -3.75
C GLY A 813 -18.66 4.85 -2.90
N ASP A 814 -19.39 5.94 -3.13
CA ASP A 814 -19.17 7.22 -2.48
C ASP A 814 -19.35 7.13 -0.96
N TYR A 815 -18.40 7.71 -0.23
CA TYR A 815 -18.52 7.76 1.22
C TYR A 815 -17.89 9.00 1.82
N TRP A 816 -18.44 9.44 2.95
CA TRP A 816 -17.85 10.35 3.91
C TRP A 816 -17.94 9.74 5.30
N LYS A 817 -16.83 9.65 6.01
CA LYS A 817 -16.81 9.02 7.34
C LYS A 817 -15.95 9.78 8.35
N ILE A 818 -16.31 9.65 9.61
CA ILE A 818 -15.44 9.98 10.73
C ILE A 818 -14.48 8.81 10.91
N ASP A 819 -13.21 9.07 10.69
CA ASP A 819 -12.15 8.06 10.74
C ASP A 819 -11.59 7.90 12.16
N ASN A 820 -11.52 9.03 12.91
CA ASN A 820 -10.99 9.04 14.27
C ASN A 820 -11.58 10.20 15.09
N ILE A 821 -11.92 9.92 16.35
CA ILE A 821 -12.21 10.92 17.39
C ILE A 821 -11.32 10.57 18.59
N THR A 822 -10.52 11.52 19.04
CA THR A 822 -9.64 11.34 20.21
C THR A 822 -9.80 12.50 21.18
N LEU A 823 -10.10 12.19 22.42
CA LEU A 823 -10.09 13.13 23.55
C LEU A 823 -8.86 12.85 24.40
N GLY A 824 -8.04 13.85 24.60
CA GLY A 824 -6.82 13.78 25.40
C GLY A 824 -6.90 14.72 26.61
N TYR A 825 -6.19 14.38 27.69
CA TYR A 825 -5.93 15.22 28.83
C TYR A 825 -4.48 15.15 29.23
N SER A 826 -3.81 16.31 29.35
CA SER A 826 -2.41 16.42 29.76
C SER A 826 -2.32 16.73 31.26
N PHE A 827 -1.78 15.79 32.04
CA PHE A 827 -1.47 16.00 33.45
C PHE A 827 -0.12 16.70 33.57
N CYS A 828 -0.09 17.95 34.03
CA CYS A 828 1.15 18.61 34.43
C CYS A 828 1.52 18.16 35.82
N LEU A 829 2.40 17.20 35.96
CA LEU A 829 3.08 16.91 37.22
C LEU A 829 4.23 17.93 37.38
N LEU A 830 3.91 19.12 37.87
CA LEU A 830 4.91 20.07 38.40
C LEU A 830 5.45 19.56 39.73
N TYR A 831 6.34 18.58 39.70
CA TYR A 831 7.29 18.24 40.72
C TYR A 831 8.67 18.02 40.08
N THR A 832 9.24 19.06 39.53
CA THR A 832 10.68 19.20 39.58
C THR A 832 10.99 19.85 40.91
N SER A 833 11.54 19.11 41.87
CA SER A 833 12.23 19.74 42.99
C SER A 833 13.23 20.75 42.41
N PRO A 834 13.25 22.02 42.87
CA PRO A 834 14.20 22.97 42.32
C PRO A 834 15.61 22.39 42.53
N SER A 835 16.35 22.28 41.41
CA SER A 835 17.74 21.89 41.44
C SER A 835 18.46 22.84 42.40
N PRO A 836 19.41 22.37 43.23
CA PRO A 836 20.22 23.27 44.11
C PRO A 836 20.88 24.44 43.37
N ARG A 837 21.01 24.38 42.04
CA ARG A 837 21.54 25.45 41.19
C ARG A 837 20.54 26.58 40.91
N ASP A 838 19.23 26.38 41.09
CA ASP A 838 18.22 27.42 40.82
C ASP A 838 18.08 28.36 42.04
N THR A 839 18.52 27.94 43.20
CA THR A 839 18.53 28.75 44.40
C THR A 839 19.74 29.71 44.51
N GLU A 840 20.80 29.51 43.74
CA GLU A 840 21.99 30.40 43.75
C GLU A 840 21.87 31.57 42.74
N ARG A 841 20.89 31.57 41.81
CA ARG A 841 20.68 32.69 40.88
C ARG A 841 19.67 33.74 41.34
N SER A 842 19.06 33.59 42.48
CA SER A 842 18.13 34.56 43.08
C SER A 842 18.67 35.28 44.32
N ARG A 843 20.02 35.31 44.46
CA ARG A 843 20.73 36.20 45.45
C ARG A 843 21.60 37.22 44.73
#